data_7ccf14621980095ac50c52d92fe2c14f
#
_entry.id   7ccf14621980095ac50c52d92fe2c14f
#
_cell.length_a   1.000
_cell.length_b   1.000
_cell.length_c   1.000
_cell.angle_alpha   90.00
_cell.angle_beta   90.00
_cell.angle_gamma   90.00
#
_symmetry.space_group_name_H-M   'P 1'
#
loop_
_entity.id
_entity.type
_entity.pdbx_description
1 polymer ?
#
loop_
_entity_poly.entity_id
_entity_poly.type
_entity_poly.pdbx_seq_one_letter_code
_entity_poly.pdbx_strand_id
1 'polypeptide(L)'
;MRNLNEMLKNISIVDYVRDNGLGEVIQVGTNNGTGSVYRVVPCPICGGKQDLTIYKSSNGEETFSSFNNCCTGGTIADFISAANNIKINDAIKEALKFGGFYKDIKDIELSDYTFKDDLSKQEKLNRDIILNCRIPSSANAYYFSRGIKEPLIDKYKLGYHEEGYNHFVSNIDPEMKNKFKYASVYKYILPVMDMCGNVISFISRVDEEALRNLREEIGYEQEIKKAFNAKTLEMPILNEKYISCVGAISLEDSYIPYSDNKVLFITEGFFDALSFEACGYHAVALNTANNTKKLIKLIKDNYEYIRKYTIILAMDSDTKGLKATRFIKNALDDLNLVIKEFDMKGYKDANEFYVNNGSEFLDTIKDTCKSIEFNSVSDFMINKFMAKAKKKASLGVIPTGLKALDNVMGGGLYAEELTVVAAESSLGKTTLATNIANNVAEQGIDALYFAVEQGEFDLSAKLLSRFSFVRNIGSKSLKDAMSNPNSYTARRLAYLDGIAEHNLQELLFSYSESNASKNLYIREQNMTMTLDYIRDEIKLFVKTTGRTPVVVIDYLQNIDTDDVRMNDKQKVDKSMRELKILARELTLPMIVISSVNRGSYTSRLTFSSLKESGSIEFTADNVIALNLSAIDEISNLPNESDKKKKYQEVKGAQIREIDADILKQRNGDIGVTAKLAFVPAFNYYTSL
;
A
#
# COMPACT_ATOMS: atom_id res chain seq x y z
N MET A 1 21.22 -5.69 40.60
CA MET A 1 20.39 -4.56 40.07
C MET A 1 20.14 -3.61 41.22
N ARG A 2 20.33 -2.31 41.02
CA ARG A 2 19.92 -1.32 42.04
C ARG A 2 18.41 -1.19 41.99
N ASN A 3 17.77 -1.20 43.16
CA ASN A 3 16.31 -1.06 43.26
C ASN A 3 15.91 0.35 42.80
N LEU A 4 14.97 0.45 41.83
CA LEU A 4 14.49 1.71 41.27
C LEU A 4 14.01 2.69 42.38
N ASN A 5 13.31 2.18 43.37
CA ASN A 5 12.85 2.97 44.50
C ASN A 5 14.01 3.54 45.34
N GLU A 6 15.12 2.81 45.49
CA GLU A 6 16.30 3.32 46.18
C GLU A 6 17.01 4.41 45.36
N MET A 7 17.01 4.29 44.02
CA MET A 7 17.60 5.31 43.17
C MET A 7 16.79 6.61 43.22
N LEU A 8 15.47 6.53 43.14
CA LEU A 8 14.58 7.69 43.20
C LEU A 8 14.63 8.40 44.55
N LYS A 9 14.77 7.64 45.66
CA LYS A 9 14.90 8.20 47.04
C LYS A 9 16.16 9.03 47.24
N ASN A 10 17.21 8.77 46.48
CA ASN A 10 18.46 9.50 46.53
C ASN A 10 18.50 10.76 45.66
N ILE A 11 17.43 11.08 44.94
CA ILE A 11 17.35 12.27 44.11
C ILE A 11 16.63 13.39 44.85
N SER A 12 17.27 14.56 44.91
CA SER A 12 16.74 15.70 45.67
C SER A 12 15.69 16.48 44.90
N ILE A 13 14.51 16.62 45.47
CA ILE A 13 13.43 17.47 44.94
C ILE A 13 13.84 18.96 45.04
N VAL A 14 14.51 19.33 46.13
CA VAL A 14 15.02 20.68 46.35
C VAL A 14 15.96 21.12 45.24
N ASP A 15 16.92 20.24 44.87
CA ASP A 15 17.90 20.55 43.84
C ASP A 15 17.23 20.56 42.45
N TYR A 16 16.30 19.67 42.21
CA TYR A 16 15.54 19.67 40.94
C TYR A 16 14.75 20.99 40.78
N VAL A 17 14.09 21.48 41.82
CA VAL A 17 13.34 22.77 41.79
C VAL A 17 14.28 23.92 41.48
N ARG A 18 15.47 23.97 42.12
CA ARG A 18 16.46 25.03 41.90
C ARG A 18 17.04 25.03 40.51
N ASP A 19 17.48 23.89 40.03
CA ASP A 19 18.17 23.74 38.74
C ASP A 19 17.22 23.99 37.54
N ASN A 20 15.94 23.70 37.69
CA ASN A 20 14.94 23.96 36.66
C ASN A 20 14.18 25.29 36.82
N GLY A 21 14.53 26.10 37.82
CA GLY A 21 13.94 27.43 38.02
C GLY A 21 12.43 27.41 38.36
N LEU A 22 11.95 26.34 39.02
CA LEU A 22 10.52 26.10 39.24
C LEU A 22 9.94 26.90 40.40
N GLY A 23 10.75 27.68 41.10
CA GLY A 23 10.35 28.54 42.21
C GLY A 23 11.49 28.78 43.18
N GLU A 24 11.31 29.74 44.12
CA GLU A 24 12.26 29.99 45.20
C GLU A 24 12.09 28.97 46.33
N VAL A 25 13.19 28.28 46.69
CA VAL A 25 13.17 27.28 47.77
C VAL A 25 13.63 27.92 49.07
N ILE A 26 12.75 28.03 50.05
CA ILE A 26 12.98 28.68 51.35
C ILE A 26 12.95 27.63 52.45
N GLN A 27 14.02 27.51 53.24
CA GLN A 27 14.01 26.64 54.40
C GLN A 27 13.22 27.31 55.53
N VAL A 28 12.15 26.62 55.97
CA VAL A 28 11.17 27.20 56.92
C VAL A 28 11.19 26.55 58.30
N GLY A 29 11.94 25.47 58.49
CA GLY A 29 12.00 24.78 59.78
C GLY A 29 12.76 23.46 59.73
N THR A 30 12.62 22.70 60.82
CA THR A 30 13.13 21.34 60.97
C THR A 30 11.98 20.37 61.23
N ASN A 31 12.03 19.19 60.69
CA ASN A 31 11.05 18.12 60.88
C ASN A 31 11.45 17.31 62.12
N ASN A 32 10.67 17.40 63.19
CA ASN A 32 10.88 16.70 64.47
C ASN A 32 12.31 16.78 65.02
N GLY A 33 13.03 17.90 64.77
CA GLY A 33 14.38 18.14 65.25
C GLY A 33 15.52 17.44 64.52
N THR A 34 15.24 16.62 63.51
CA THR A 34 16.26 15.79 62.82
C THR A 34 16.30 15.95 61.30
N GLY A 35 15.32 16.63 60.67
CA GLY A 35 15.25 16.87 59.24
C GLY A 35 14.95 18.33 58.89
N SER A 36 15.07 18.71 57.62
CA SER A 36 14.80 20.07 57.14
C SER A 36 13.44 20.14 56.43
N VAL A 37 12.76 21.30 56.55
CA VAL A 37 11.51 21.59 55.87
C VAL A 37 11.69 22.81 54.98
N TYR A 38 11.33 22.64 53.70
CA TYR A 38 11.45 23.69 52.70
C TYR A 38 10.08 24.04 52.10
N ARG A 39 9.88 25.30 51.73
CA ARG A 39 8.74 25.75 50.92
C ARG A 39 9.21 26.18 49.55
N VAL A 40 8.39 25.94 48.53
CA VAL A 40 8.63 26.40 47.17
C VAL A 40 7.61 27.50 46.83
N VAL A 41 8.10 28.66 46.42
CA VAL A 41 7.30 29.85 46.14
C VAL A 41 7.66 30.46 44.81
N PRO A 42 6.71 30.64 43.87
CA PRO A 42 5.35 30.08 43.92
C PRO A 42 5.34 28.56 43.78
N CYS A 43 4.23 27.92 44.14
CA CYS A 43 4.08 26.48 43.92
C CYS A 43 4.12 26.17 42.43
N PRO A 44 5.03 25.31 41.93
CA PRO A 44 5.18 25.00 40.50
C PRO A 44 3.99 24.22 39.94
N ILE A 45 3.10 23.70 40.78
CA ILE A 45 1.94 22.90 40.38
C ILE A 45 0.69 23.76 40.20
N CYS A 46 0.42 24.69 41.15
CA CYS A 46 -0.81 25.50 41.14
C CYS A 46 -0.58 27.01 41.09
N GLY A 47 0.66 27.48 41.17
CA GLY A 47 1.00 28.91 41.21
C GLY A 47 0.76 29.60 42.56
N GLY A 48 0.26 28.91 43.56
CA GLY A 48 -0.05 29.45 44.89
C GLY A 48 1.18 29.85 45.70
N LYS A 49 1.01 30.83 46.64
CA LYS A 49 2.17 31.40 47.33
C LYS A 49 2.75 30.55 48.46
N GLN A 50 2.04 29.55 48.98
CA GLN A 50 2.49 28.74 50.13
C GLN A 50 2.02 27.29 50.12
N ASP A 51 1.75 26.74 48.94
CA ASP A 51 1.00 25.49 48.85
C ASP A 51 1.89 24.24 48.79
N LEU A 52 3.20 24.36 48.46
CA LEU A 52 4.10 23.23 48.37
C LEU A 52 5.14 23.21 49.48
N THR A 53 5.22 22.12 50.20
CA THR A 53 6.20 21.87 51.25
C THR A 53 6.99 20.61 50.96
N ILE A 54 8.34 20.68 51.02
CA ILE A 54 9.26 19.54 50.88
C ILE A 54 9.82 19.20 52.25
N TYR A 55 9.76 17.94 52.62
CA TYR A 55 10.27 17.40 53.87
C TYR A 55 11.51 16.55 53.57
N LYS A 56 12.64 16.93 54.17
CA LYS A 56 13.90 16.18 54.07
C LYS A 56 14.13 15.47 55.40
N SER A 57 14.21 14.15 55.37
CA SER A 57 14.50 13.33 56.54
C SER A 57 15.98 13.32 56.90
N SER A 58 16.33 12.82 58.09
CA SER A 58 17.73 12.73 58.57
C SER A 58 18.60 11.81 57.68
N ASN A 59 18.05 10.86 57.00
CA ASN A 59 18.74 9.99 56.05
C ASN A 59 18.85 10.59 54.63
N GLY A 60 18.40 11.84 54.44
CA GLY A 60 18.49 12.57 53.16
C GLY A 60 17.32 12.34 52.22
N GLU A 61 16.38 11.45 52.50
CA GLU A 61 15.19 11.18 51.69
C GLU A 61 14.23 12.38 51.68
N GLU A 62 13.79 12.83 50.53
CA GLU A 62 12.90 13.95 50.36
C GLU A 62 11.52 13.50 49.87
N THR A 63 10.48 14.05 50.49
CA THR A 63 9.08 13.91 50.12
C THR A 63 8.41 15.29 50.07
N PHE A 64 7.32 15.43 49.33
CA PHE A 64 6.58 16.70 49.27
C PHE A 64 5.11 16.51 49.60
N SER A 65 4.48 17.59 50.03
CA SER A 65 3.03 17.64 50.20
C SER A 65 2.49 19.02 49.82
N SER A 66 1.20 19.07 49.47
CA SER A 66 0.50 20.30 49.16
C SER A 66 -0.53 20.63 50.25
N PHE A 67 -0.59 21.89 50.68
CA PHE A 67 -1.58 22.36 51.64
C PHE A 67 -2.99 22.51 51.05
N ASN A 68 -3.10 22.85 49.77
CA ASN A 68 -4.39 23.10 49.09
C ASN A 68 -4.88 21.95 48.24
N ASN A 69 -4.38 20.74 48.48
CA ASN A 69 -4.71 19.55 47.68
C ASN A 69 -4.53 19.72 46.17
N CYS A 70 -3.59 20.56 45.72
CA CYS A 70 -3.28 20.72 44.32
C CYS A 70 -2.56 19.48 43.74
N CYS A 71 -2.05 18.61 44.62
CA CYS A 71 -1.45 17.32 44.33
C CYS A 71 -1.50 16.39 45.53
N THR A 72 -1.31 15.10 45.33
CA THR A 72 -1.40 14.05 46.38
C THR A 72 -0.15 13.91 47.23
N GLY A 73 0.93 14.66 46.92
CA GLY A 73 2.26 14.47 47.54
C GLY A 73 2.97 13.20 47.08
N GLY A 74 4.22 13.00 47.46
CA GLY A 74 4.97 11.83 47.11
C GLY A 74 6.49 12.04 47.01
N THR A 75 7.16 11.31 46.12
CA THR A 75 8.60 11.32 45.83
C THR A 75 8.95 12.31 44.72
N ILE A 76 10.23 12.35 44.30
CA ILE A 76 10.69 13.17 43.16
C ILE A 76 9.93 12.87 41.86
N ALA A 77 9.59 11.61 41.60
CA ALA A 77 8.85 11.25 40.38
C ALA A 77 7.42 11.78 40.40
N ASP A 78 6.72 11.69 41.54
CA ASP A 78 5.39 12.26 41.74
C ASP A 78 5.41 13.78 41.63
N PHE A 79 6.48 14.42 42.12
CA PHE A 79 6.68 15.86 42.03
C PHE A 79 6.85 16.31 40.56
N ILE A 80 7.75 15.68 39.83
CA ILE A 80 8.00 16.02 38.43
C ILE A 80 6.74 15.78 37.58
N SER A 81 6.04 14.68 37.82
CA SER A 81 4.77 14.39 37.14
C SER A 81 3.75 15.49 37.33
N ALA A 82 3.58 15.96 38.56
CA ALA A 82 2.63 17.00 38.89
C ALA A 82 3.07 18.40 38.43
N ALA A 83 4.36 18.75 38.57
CA ALA A 83 4.89 20.07 38.21
C ALA A 83 4.92 20.29 36.70
N ASN A 84 5.29 19.26 35.91
CA ASN A 84 5.42 19.34 34.46
C ASN A 84 4.18 18.83 33.72
N ASN A 85 3.14 18.37 34.45
CA ASN A 85 1.92 17.76 33.94
C ASN A 85 2.23 16.61 32.94
N ILE A 86 3.21 15.77 33.29
CA ILE A 86 3.64 14.62 32.54
C ILE A 86 3.28 13.30 33.25
N LYS A 87 3.30 12.20 32.51
CA LYS A 87 3.03 10.88 33.10
C LYS A 87 4.14 10.47 34.06
N ILE A 88 3.80 9.67 35.08
CA ILE A 88 4.73 9.24 36.11
C ILE A 88 5.95 8.53 35.56
N ASN A 89 5.82 7.74 34.48
CA ASN A 89 6.95 7.06 33.85
C ASN A 89 7.95 8.05 33.22
N ASP A 90 7.48 9.16 32.70
CA ASP A 90 8.32 10.23 32.16
C ASP A 90 9.03 10.97 33.28
N ALA A 91 8.28 11.22 34.32
CA ALA A 91 8.80 11.82 35.54
C ALA A 91 9.89 10.95 36.18
N ILE A 92 9.72 9.63 36.18
CA ILE A 92 10.75 8.69 36.66
C ILE A 92 12.03 8.81 35.81
N LYS A 93 11.91 8.79 34.49
CA LYS A 93 13.07 8.93 33.59
C LYS A 93 13.76 10.27 33.76
N GLU A 94 12.97 11.32 33.85
CA GLU A 94 13.47 12.67 34.09
C GLU A 94 14.19 12.78 35.44
N ALA A 95 13.62 12.21 36.50
CA ALA A 95 14.25 12.12 37.80
C ALA A 95 15.59 11.37 37.74
N LEU A 96 15.61 10.20 37.10
CA LEU A 96 16.82 9.38 36.94
C LEU A 96 17.90 10.08 36.08
N LYS A 97 17.47 10.81 35.06
CA LYS A 97 18.37 11.63 34.24
C LYS A 97 18.98 12.74 35.07
N PHE A 98 18.17 13.45 35.83
CA PHE A 98 18.59 14.50 36.76
C PHE A 98 19.56 13.94 37.82
N GLY A 99 19.24 12.81 38.42
CA GLY A 99 20.08 12.11 39.40
C GLY A 99 21.39 11.50 38.86
N GLY A 100 21.67 11.62 37.56
CA GLY A 100 22.91 11.10 36.95
C GLY A 100 22.92 9.59 36.66
N PHE A 101 21.79 8.91 36.75
CA PHE A 101 21.65 7.47 36.52
C PHE A 101 21.43 7.09 35.04
N TYR A 102 21.93 7.90 34.12
CA TYR A 102 21.70 7.76 32.68
C TYR A 102 22.11 6.40 32.07
N LYS A 103 23.14 5.76 32.68
CA LYS A 103 23.62 4.43 32.21
C LYS A 103 22.75 3.29 32.72
N ASP A 104 22.08 3.48 33.82
CA ASP A 104 21.30 2.45 34.50
C ASP A 104 19.84 2.40 33.97
N ILE A 105 19.39 3.44 33.23
CA ILE A 105 18.04 3.51 32.65
C ILE A 105 17.75 2.38 31.65
N LYS A 106 18.80 1.87 30.97
CA LYS A 106 18.65 0.78 29.98
C LYS A 106 18.35 -0.58 30.62
N ASP A 107 18.71 -0.76 31.88
CA ASP A 107 18.62 -2.04 32.61
C ASP A 107 17.54 -2.05 33.70
N ILE A 108 16.77 -0.95 33.80
CA ILE A 108 15.70 -0.83 34.81
C ILE A 108 14.39 -1.30 34.19
N GLU A 109 13.88 -2.42 34.67
CA GLU A 109 12.50 -2.82 34.42
C GLU A 109 11.59 -1.83 35.20
N LEU A 110 10.85 -0.99 34.44
CA LEU A 110 9.83 -0.09 35.01
C LEU A 110 8.67 -0.84 35.72
N SER A 111 8.66 -2.17 35.63
CA SER A 111 7.74 -3.07 36.32
C SER A 111 7.89 -3.07 37.85
N ASP A 112 9.01 -2.58 38.40
CA ASP A 112 9.25 -2.53 39.86
C ASP A 112 8.65 -1.30 40.55
N TYR A 113 8.12 -0.35 39.78
CA TYR A 113 7.40 0.78 40.33
C TYR A 113 5.94 0.38 40.59
N THR A 114 5.55 0.30 41.85
CA THR A 114 4.15 0.06 42.23
C THR A 114 3.29 1.29 41.91
N PHE A 115 2.78 1.31 40.67
CA PHE A 115 1.62 2.13 40.35
C PHE A 115 0.48 1.81 41.34
N LYS A 116 -0.34 2.80 41.66
CA LYS A 116 -1.72 2.50 42.06
C LYS A 116 -2.32 1.67 40.95
N ASP A 117 -2.41 0.38 41.24
CA ASP A 117 -2.75 -0.65 40.29
C ASP A 117 -4.20 -0.42 39.80
N ASP A 118 -4.36 0.32 38.69
CA ASP A 118 -5.65 0.48 37.99
C ASP A 118 -6.02 -0.75 37.14
N LEU A 119 -5.16 -1.78 37.13
CA LEU A 119 -5.44 -3.04 36.48
C LEU A 119 -6.58 -3.78 37.20
N SER A 120 -7.53 -4.31 36.42
CA SER A 120 -8.55 -5.20 36.96
C SER A 120 -7.90 -6.42 37.61
N LYS A 121 -8.63 -7.11 38.51
CA LYS A 121 -8.15 -8.34 39.14
C LYS A 121 -7.75 -9.39 38.08
N GLN A 122 -8.44 -9.41 36.96
CA GLN A 122 -8.17 -10.34 35.86
C GLN A 122 -6.88 -9.98 35.11
N GLU A 123 -6.62 -8.70 34.84
CA GLU A 123 -5.40 -8.25 34.17
C GLU A 123 -4.16 -8.51 35.02
N LYS A 124 -4.26 -8.35 36.36
CA LYS A 124 -3.20 -8.74 37.28
C LYS A 124 -2.90 -10.22 37.22
N LEU A 125 -3.94 -11.05 37.23
CA LEU A 125 -3.81 -12.48 37.16
C LEU A 125 -3.22 -12.94 35.80
N ASN A 126 -3.67 -12.35 34.71
CA ASN A 126 -3.10 -12.61 33.38
C ASN A 126 -1.61 -12.26 33.32
N ARG A 127 -1.20 -11.14 33.90
CA ARG A 127 0.20 -10.74 34.00
C ARG A 127 1.03 -11.76 34.80
N ASP A 128 0.55 -12.16 35.96
CA ASP A 128 1.27 -13.11 36.84
C ASP A 128 1.41 -14.48 36.19
N ILE A 129 0.43 -14.94 35.43
CA ILE A 129 0.50 -16.19 34.65
C ILE A 129 1.61 -16.11 33.61
N ILE A 130 1.67 -15.03 32.82
CA ILE A 130 2.64 -14.88 31.74
C ILE A 130 4.06 -14.76 32.28
N LEU A 131 4.25 -14.02 33.37
CA LEU A 131 5.56 -13.86 34.01
C LEU A 131 6.14 -15.20 34.53
N ASN A 132 5.28 -16.17 34.80
CA ASN A 132 5.66 -17.51 35.22
C ASN A 132 5.77 -18.53 34.09
N CYS A 133 5.43 -18.16 32.83
CA CYS A 133 5.62 -19.02 31.68
C CYS A 133 7.07 -19.04 31.25
N ARG A 134 7.80 -20.10 31.58
CA ARG A 134 9.16 -20.35 31.07
C ARG A 134 9.07 -21.03 29.70
N ILE A 135 9.96 -20.64 28.77
CA ILE A 135 10.08 -21.30 27.47
C ILE A 135 11.11 -22.41 27.59
N PRO A 136 10.78 -23.70 27.42
CA PRO A 136 11.76 -24.76 27.24
C PRO A 136 12.56 -24.49 25.95
N SER A 137 13.84 -24.84 25.92
CA SER A 137 14.69 -24.67 24.74
C SER A 137 14.13 -25.33 23.47
N SER A 138 13.36 -26.40 23.61
CA SER A 138 12.62 -27.06 22.51
C SER A 138 11.54 -26.17 21.87
N ALA A 139 10.90 -25.29 22.63
CA ALA A 139 9.87 -24.39 22.13
C ALA A 139 10.44 -23.17 21.38
N ASN A 140 11.71 -22.84 21.59
CA ASN A 140 12.37 -21.76 20.84
C ASN A 140 12.42 -22.05 19.34
N ALA A 141 12.47 -23.32 18.93
CA ALA A 141 12.48 -23.70 17.52
C ALA A 141 11.28 -23.15 16.74
N TYR A 142 10.10 -23.11 17.36
CA TYR A 142 8.90 -22.52 16.75
C TYR A 142 9.08 -21.01 16.50
N TYR A 143 9.56 -20.25 17.50
CA TYR A 143 9.78 -18.82 17.35
C TYR A 143 10.89 -18.53 16.34
N PHE A 144 11.95 -19.33 16.35
CA PHE A 144 13.04 -19.22 15.37
C PHE A 144 12.58 -19.50 13.94
N SER A 145 11.67 -20.46 13.74
CA SER A 145 11.07 -20.69 12.41
C SER A 145 10.24 -19.52 11.91
N ARG A 146 9.81 -18.65 12.81
CA ARG A 146 9.11 -17.38 12.51
C ARG A 146 10.09 -16.19 12.40
N GLY A 147 11.39 -16.43 12.41
CA GLY A 147 12.41 -15.38 12.36
C GLY A 147 12.61 -14.61 13.67
N ILE A 148 11.97 -15.02 14.78
CA ILE A 148 12.01 -14.31 16.06
C ILE A 148 13.15 -14.87 16.90
N LYS A 149 14.13 -14.03 17.22
CA LYS A 149 15.35 -14.40 18.00
C LYS A 149 15.14 -14.18 19.49
N GLU A 150 16.02 -14.81 20.30
CA GLU A 150 15.98 -14.74 21.78
C GLU A 150 15.78 -13.33 22.37
N PRO A 151 16.46 -12.26 21.90
CA PRO A 151 16.23 -10.93 22.48
C PRO A 151 14.79 -10.43 22.37
N LEU A 152 14.07 -10.82 21.32
CA LEU A 152 12.65 -10.46 21.16
C LEU A 152 11.74 -11.39 21.96
N ILE A 153 12.11 -12.68 22.08
CA ILE A 153 11.39 -13.63 22.93
C ILE A 153 11.40 -13.12 24.37
N ASP A 154 12.55 -12.70 24.87
CA ASP A 154 12.70 -12.16 26.22
C ASP A 154 12.01 -10.80 26.38
N LYS A 155 12.20 -9.89 25.40
CA LYS A 155 11.59 -8.55 25.42
C LYS A 155 10.07 -8.62 25.51
N TYR A 156 9.45 -9.47 24.69
CA TYR A 156 7.99 -9.61 24.63
C TYR A 156 7.43 -10.71 25.52
N LYS A 157 8.28 -11.36 26.34
CA LYS A 157 7.91 -12.42 27.28
C LYS A 157 7.10 -13.53 26.60
N LEU A 158 7.53 -13.90 25.38
CA LEU A 158 6.89 -14.98 24.63
C LEU A 158 7.03 -16.28 25.43
N GLY A 159 5.95 -17.04 25.56
CA GLY A 159 5.87 -18.17 26.47
C GLY A 159 5.49 -19.47 25.77
N TYR A 160 5.65 -20.58 26.52
CA TYR A 160 5.20 -21.90 26.15
C TYR A 160 4.79 -22.69 27.39
N HIS A 161 3.73 -23.46 27.30
CA HIS A 161 3.30 -24.36 28.37
C HIS A 161 2.76 -25.67 27.79
N GLU A 162 3.21 -26.81 28.35
CA GLU A 162 2.86 -28.16 27.89
C GLU A 162 1.34 -28.44 27.96
N GLU A 163 0.67 -28.00 29.02
CA GLU A 163 -0.77 -28.14 29.17
C GLU A 163 -1.58 -27.08 28.42
N GLY A 164 -0.88 -26.18 27.71
CA GLY A 164 -1.46 -25.15 26.88
C GLY A 164 -2.40 -24.23 27.63
N TYR A 165 -3.37 -23.69 26.89
CA TYR A 165 -4.36 -22.76 27.41
C TYR A 165 -5.13 -23.27 28.64
N ASN A 166 -5.34 -24.58 28.77
CA ASN A 166 -6.05 -25.17 29.89
C ASN A 166 -5.39 -24.91 31.25
N HIS A 167 -4.04 -24.90 31.29
CA HIS A 167 -3.31 -24.57 32.51
C HIS A 167 -3.66 -23.17 33.01
N PHE A 168 -3.74 -22.21 32.09
CA PHE A 168 -4.00 -20.81 32.43
C PHE A 168 -5.46 -20.59 32.88
N VAL A 169 -6.39 -21.26 32.21
CA VAL A 169 -7.82 -21.09 32.46
C VAL A 169 -8.25 -21.79 33.74
N SER A 170 -7.61 -22.91 34.12
CA SER A 170 -8.01 -23.68 35.32
C SER A 170 -7.91 -22.90 36.63
N ASN A 171 -7.02 -21.89 36.68
CA ASN A 171 -6.81 -21.05 37.86
C ASN A 171 -7.62 -19.74 37.83
N ILE A 172 -8.25 -19.40 36.70
CA ILE A 172 -8.91 -18.09 36.48
C ILE A 172 -10.42 -18.21 36.60
N ASP A 173 -11.02 -19.13 35.86
CA ASP A 173 -12.47 -19.32 35.82
C ASP A 173 -12.82 -20.77 35.46
N PRO A 174 -13.39 -21.54 36.40
CA PRO A 174 -13.82 -22.93 36.14
C PRO A 174 -14.84 -23.05 35.00
N GLU A 175 -15.68 -22.04 34.75
CA GLU A 175 -16.66 -22.06 33.66
C GLU A 175 -16.00 -21.93 32.29
N MET A 176 -14.88 -21.21 32.20
CA MET A 176 -14.10 -21.10 30.97
C MET A 176 -13.40 -22.40 30.57
N LYS A 177 -13.05 -23.25 31.55
CA LYS A 177 -12.42 -24.55 31.32
C LYS A 177 -13.25 -25.47 30.42
N ASN A 178 -14.58 -25.37 30.48
CA ASN A 178 -15.50 -26.16 29.68
C ASN A 178 -15.86 -25.54 28.33
N LYS A 179 -15.47 -24.29 28.08
CA LYS A 179 -15.81 -23.57 26.84
C LYS A 179 -14.94 -23.97 25.65
N PHE A 180 -13.75 -24.51 25.91
CA PHE A 180 -12.78 -24.89 24.88
C PHE A 180 -12.30 -26.34 25.10
N LYS A 181 -13.06 -27.29 24.57
CA LYS A 181 -12.86 -28.77 24.78
C LYS A 181 -11.44 -29.26 24.41
N TYR A 182 -10.70 -28.52 23.56
CA TYR A 182 -9.38 -28.92 23.08
C TYR A 182 -8.31 -27.83 23.28
N ALA A 183 -8.44 -27.03 24.31
CA ALA A 183 -7.56 -25.90 24.55
C ALA A 183 -6.11 -26.30 24.90
N SER A 184 -5.84 -27.57 25.24
CA SER A 184 -4.50 -28.10 25.54
C SER A 184 -3.52 -28.02 24.36
N VAL A 185 -3.99 -27.98 23.12
CA VAL A 185 -3.11 -27.86 21.94
C VAL A 185 -2.61 -26.44 21.68
N TYR A 186 -3.13 -25.43 22.37
CA TYR A 186 -2.70 -24.04 22.22
C TYR A 186 -1.61 -23.73 23.24
N LYS A 187 -0.39 -24.11 22.93
CA LYS A 187 0.75 -24.13 23.84
C LYS A 187 1.62 -22.88 23.82
N TYR A 188 1.68 -22.15 22.68
CA TYR A 188 2.49 -20.95 22.54
C TYR A 188 1.74 -19.72 23.04
N ILE A 189 2.38 -18.93 23.90
CA ILE A 189 1.78 -17.77 24.56
C ILE A 189 2.35 -16.49 23.97
N LEU A 190 1.46 -15.62 23.53
CA LEU A 190 1.76 -14.32 22.95
C LEU A 190 1.12 -13.25 23.85
N PRO A 191 1.89 -12.50 24.64
CA PRO A 191 1.36 -11.49 25.55
C PRO A 191 0.69 -10.33 24.81
N VAL A 192 -0.43 -9.86 25.34
CA VAL A 192 -1.09 -8.63 24.92
C VAL A 192 -0.74 -7.55 25.94
N MET A 193 -0.18 -6.45 25.46
CA MET A 193 0.31 -5.36 26.28
C MET A 193 -0.56 -4.11 26.12
N ASP A 194 -0.65 -3.30 27.17
CA ASP A 194 -1.19 -1.95 27.09
C ASP A 194 -0.18 -0.98 26.47
N MET A 195 -0.60 0.30 26.35
CA MET A 195 0.26 1.36 25.81
C MET A 195 1.49 1.67 26.68
N CYS A 196 1.51 1.19 27.92
CA CYS A 196 2.60 1.37 28.87
C CYS A 196 3.54 0.15 28.92
N GLY A 197 3.28 -0.89 28.11
CA GLY A 197 4.07 -2.13 28.09
C GLY A 197 3.70 -3.12 29.20
N ASN A 198 2.60 -2.90 29.93
CA ASN A 198 2.12 -3.85 30.91
C ASN A 198 1.37 -4.98 30.21
N VAL A 199 1.65 -6.22 30.63
CA VAL A 199 0.90 -7.38 30.13
C VAL A 199 -0.49 -7.39 30.77
N ILE A 200 -1.52 -7.29 29.94
CA ILE A 200 -2.93 -7.25 30.36
C ILE A 200 -3.70 -8.49 29.98
N SER A 201 -3.25 -9.19 28.93
CA SER A 201 -3.87 -10.41 28.43
C SER A 201 -2.86 -11.23 27.63
N PHE A 202 -3.30 -12.30 26.99
CA PHE A 202 -2.47 -13.10 26.09
C PHE A 202 -3.31 -13.80 25.01
N ILE A 203 -2.63 -14.15 23.93
CA ILE A 203 -3.15 -15.01 22.87
C ILE A 203 -2.39 -16.32 22.94
N SER A 204 -3.10 -17.44 22.93
CA SER A 204 -2.48 -18.76 22.81
C SER A 204 -2.54 -19.23 21.37
N ARG A 205 -1.41 -19.67 20.84
CA ARG A 205 -1.32 -20.22 19.49
C ARG A 205 -1.17 -21.75 19.51
N VAL A 206 -1.77 -22.37 18.50
CA VAL A 206 -1.77 -23.81 18.36
C VAL A 206 -0.37 -24.36 18.11
N ASP A 207 -0.07 -25.47 18.77
CA ASP A 207 1.04 -26.34 18.44
C ASP A 207 0.58 -27.37 17.40
N GLU A 208 1.12 -27.31 16.20
CA GLU A 208 0.68 -28.11 15.04
C GLU A 208 0.95 -29.61 15.24
N GLU A 209 1.96 -29.97 16.00
CA GLU A 209 2.27 -31.37 16.33
C GLU A 209 1.28 -31.92 17.37
N ALA A 210 1.03 -31.16 18.43
CA ALA A 210 0.00 -31.50 19.41
C ALA A 210 -1.39 -31.61 18.78
N LEU A 211 -1.69 -30.70 17.83
CA LEU A 211 -2.94 -30.74 17.07
C LEU A 211 -3.06 -32.00 16.20
N ARG A 212 -1.97 -32.41 15.54
CA ARG A 212 -1.94 -33.63 14.72
C ARG A 212 -2.17 -34.86 15.56
N ASN A 213 -1.45 -34.97 16.68
CA ASN A 213 -1.59 -36.11 17.61
C ASN A 213 -3.01 -36.22 18.17
N LEU A 214 -3.61 -35.08 18.52
CA LEU A 214 -5.00 -35.04 19.00
C LEU A 214 -5.99 -35.48 17.90
N ARG A 215 -5.75 -35.09 16.63
CA ARG A 215 -6.59 -35.53 15.49
C ARG A 215 -6.52 -37.03 15.24
N GLU A 216 -5.36 -37.64 15.44
CA GLU A 216 -5.18 -39.09 15.31
C GLU A 216 -5.85 -39.85 16.45
N GLU A 217 -5.86 -39.31 17.68
CA GLU A 217 -6.44 -39.91 18.86
C GLU A 217 -8.00 -39.91 18.86
N ILE A 218 -8.61 -38.80 18.44
CA ILE A 218 -10.06 -38.58 18.60
C ILE A 218 -10.86 -38.92 17.34
N GLY A 219 -10.21 -39.06 16.16
CA GLY A 219 -10.90 -39.27 14.88
C GLY A 219 -11.58 -37.99 14.34
N TYR A 220 -12.08 -38.07 13.11
CA TYR A 220 -12.57 -36.91 12.35
C TYR A 220 -14.05 -36.64 12.60
N GLU A 221 -14.43 -36.00 13.70
CA GLU A 221 -15.81 -35.53 13.94
C GLU A 221 -16.02 -34.09 13.45
N GLN A 222 -17.23 -33.77 12.95
CA GLN A 222 -17.54 -32.45 12.36
C GLN A 222 -17.46 -31.29 13.37
N GLU A 223 -17.68 -31.53 14.66
CA GLU A 223 -17.53 -30.52 15.72
C GLU A 223 -16.07 -30.09 15.92
N ILE A 224 -15.14 -31.00 15.69
CA ILE A 224 -13.71 -30.79 15.73
C ILE A 224 -13.28 -29.82 14.64
N LYS A 225 -13.89 -29.85 13.44
CA LYS A 225 -13.59 -28.90 12.34
C LYS A 225 -13.80 -27.43 12.72
N LYS A 226 -14.80 -27.11 13.53
CA LYS A 226 -15.07 -25.72 13.96
C LYS A 226 -14.05 -25.21 14.99
N ALA A 227 -13.68 -26.07 15.95
CA ALA A 227 -12.67 -25.74 16.97
C ALA A 227 -11.26 -25.66 16.38
N PHE A 228 -10.93 -26.50 15.41
CA PHE A 228 -9.60 -26.57 14.79
C PHE A 228 -9.32 -25.55 13.67
N ASN A 229 -10.31 -24.80 13.21
CA ASN A 229 -10.09 -23.71 12.26
C ASN A 229 -9.53 -22.44 12.93
N ALA A 230 -9.63 -22.33 14.25
CA ALA A 230 -9.03 -21.23 14.99
C ALA A 230 -7.57 -21.58 15.32
N LYS A 231 -6.62 -20.90 14.69
CA LYS A 231 -5.18 -21.05 14.99
C LYS A 231 -4.77 -20.35 16.30
N THR A 232 -5.65 -19.56 16.88
CA THR A 232 -5.41 -18.78 18.10
C THR A 232 -6.63 -18.80 19.00
N LEU A 233 -6.38 -18.83 20.32
CA LEU A 233 -7.37 -18.56 21.36
C LEU A 233 -6.97 -17.28 22.10
N GLU A 234 -7.90 -16.36 22.25
CA GLU A 234 -7.69 -15.11 22.98
C GLU A 234 -8.29 -15.18 24.37
N MET A 235 -7.56 -14.73 25.38
CA MET A 235 -8.14 -14.44 26.67
C MET A 235 -8.98 -13.17 26.58
N PRO A 236 -10.17 -13.13 27.18
CA PRO A 236 -10.99 -11.93 27.20
C PRO A 236 -10.22 -10.75 27.79
N ILE A 237 -10.16 -9.65 27.06
CA ILE A 237 -9.70 -8.36 27.59
C ILE A 237 -10.91 -7.72 28.25
N LEU A 238 -10.88 -7.61 29.56
CA LEU A 238 -12.00 -7.04 30.35
C LEU A 238 -12.14 -5.53 30.19
N ASN A 239 -11.14 -4.87 29.64
CA ASN A 239 -11.16 -3.43 29.44
C ASN A 239 -11.14 -3.12 27.92
N GLU A 240 -12.21 -2.51 27.40
CA GLU A 240 -12.36 -2.16 25.97
C GLU A 240 -11.34 -1.13 25.45
N LYS A 241 -10.50 -0.56 26.32
CA LYS A 241 -9.52 0.47 25.97
C LYS A 241 -8.26 -0.05 25.27
N TYR A 242 -8.03 -1.37 25.28
CA TYR A 242 -6.74 -1.92 24.82
C TYR A 242 -6.85 -2.67 23.52
N ILE A 243 -5.86 -2.47 22.66
CA ILE A 243 -5.58 -3.28 21.47
C ILE A 243 -4.39 -4.16 21.83
N SER A 244 -4.33 -5.34 21.25
CA SER A 244 -3.15 -6.20 21.31
C SER A 244 -1.97 -5.45 20.71
N CYS A 245 -1.05 -5.02 21.52
CA CYS A 245 0.17 -4.38 21.07
C CYS A 245 1.31 -5.37 21.21
N VAL A 246 2.02 -5.61 20.13
CA VAL A 246 3.39 -6.04 20.18
C VAL A 246 4.21 -4.76 20.33
N GLY A 247 4.85 -4.60 21.45
CA GLY A 247 5.51 -3.33 21.76
C GLY A 247 4.52 -2.32 22.32
N ALA A 248 4.85 -1.78 23.47
CA ALA A 248 4.23 -0.56 23.93
C ALA A 248 4.30 0.40 22.76
N ILE A 249 3.19 1.03 22.40
CA ILE A 249 3.30 2.34 21.84
C ILE A 249 3.83 3.14 23.01
N SER A 250 5.17 3.05 23.23
CA SER A 250 5.83 3.96 24.13
C SER A 250 5.61 5.30 23.50
N LEU A 251 4.67 6.01 24.07
CA LEU A 251 4.34 7.37 23.71
C LEU A 251 5.52 8.32 23.98
N GLU A 252 6.68 7.80 24.36
CA GLU A 252 7.83 8.56 24.75
C GLU A 252 8.95 8.51 23.72
N ASP A 253 9.43 9.69 23.38
CA ASP A 253 10.50 10.02 22.43
C ASP A 253 11.86 9.31 22.67
N SER A 254 12.00 8.48 23.70
CA SER A 254 13.31 8.02 24.17
C SER A 254 13.74 6.63 23.74
N TYR A 255 12.95 5.89 22.96
CA TYR A 255 13.28 4.50 22.61
C TYR A 255 13.11 4.13 21.14
N ILE A 256 13.50 5.02 20.22
CA ILE A 256 13.73 4.63 18.82
C ILE A 256 15.24 4.73 18.55
N PRO A 257 16.00 3.62 18.69
CA PRO A 257 17.46 3.70 18.47
C PRO A 257 17.87 3.94 17.03
N TYR A 258 16.95 3.98 16.05
CA TYR A 258 17.35 3.89 14.65
C TYR A 258 16.63 4.80 13.65
N SER A 259 15.68 5.65 14.02
CA SER A 259 15.20 6.65 13.06
C SER A 259 14.77 7.92 13.76
N ASP A 260 15.30 9.07 13.32
CA ASP A 260 14.72 10.38 13.53
C ASP A 260 13.28 10.48 12.97
N ASN A 261 12.82 9.44 12.29
CA ASN A 261 11.51 9.32 11.68
C ASN A 261 10.56 8.57 12.61
N LYS A 262 9.60 9.29 13.17
CA LYS A 262 8.52 8.74 13.98
C LYS A 262 7.57 7.91 13.12
N VAL A 263 7.82 6.61 13.00
CA VAL A 263 7.05 5.68 12.16
C VAL A 263 6.42 4.61 13.03
N LEU A 264 5.13 4.33 12.79
CA LEU A 264 4.38 3.28 13.45
C LEU A 264 3.77 2.34 12.42
N PHE A 265 4.18 1.08 12.44
CA PHE A 265 3.57 0.04 11.61
C PHE A 265 2.33 -0.53 12.27
N ILE A 266 1.27 -0.76 11.50
CA ILE A 266 0.04 -1.40 11.95
C ILE A 266 -0.16 -2.66 11.11
N THR A 267 -0.23 -3.81 11.78
CA THR A 267 -0.33 -5.13 11.17
C THR A 267 -1.61 -5.84 11.59
N GLU A 268 -2.01 -6.88 10.85
CA GLU A 268 -3.13 -7.71 11.25
C GLU A 268 -2.71 -8.72 12.33
N GLY A 269 -1.59 -9.40 12.16
CA GLY A 269 -1.12 -10.48 13.02
C GLY A 269 0.01 -10.10 13.98
N PHE A 270 0.13 -10.85 15.07
CA PHE A 270 1.16 -10.67 16.09
C PHE A 270 2.57 -10.91 15.54
N PHE A 271 2.77 -11.96 14.74
CA PHE A 271 4.08 -12.25 14.15
C PHE A 271 4.49 -11.26 13.09
N ASP A 272 3.51 -10.65 12.40
CA ASP A 272 3.76 -9.58 11.44
C ASP A 272 4.37 -8.37 12.14
N ALA A 273 3.81 -7.97 13.28
CA ALA A 273 4.36 -6.91 14.09
C ALA A 273 5.76 -7.23 14.61
N LEU A 274 5.99 -8.47 15.10
CA LEU A 274 7.32 -8.90 15.54
C LEU A 274 8.37 -8.87 14.41
N SER A 275 7.96 -9.04 13.15
CA SER A 275 8.87 -8.95 12.01
C SER A 275 9.42 -7.53 11.82
N PHE A 276 8.59 -6.50 12.02
CA PHE A 276 9.04 -5.11 12.03
C PHE A 276 9.90 -4.80 13.25
N GLU A 277 9.53 -5.29 14.42
CA GLU A 277 10.32 -5.14 15.66
C GLU A 277 11.68 -5.82 15.54
N ALA A 278 11.77 -6.96 14.85
CA ALA A 278 13.05 -7.63 14.57
C ALA A 278 13.98 -6.78 13.70
N CYS A 279 13.41 -5.88 12.90
CA CYS A 279 14.13 -4.90 12.09
C CYS A 279 14.37 -3.56 12.80
N GLY A 280 13.96 -3.42 14.08
CA GLY A 280 14.14 -2.20 14.88
C GLY A 280 13.07 -1.13 14.69
N TYR A 281 11.90 -1.48 14.13
CA TYR A 281 10.77 -0.57 13.91
C TYR A 281 9.58 -0.92 14.79
N HIS A 282 8.88 0.11 15.30
CA HIS A 282 7.71 -0.12 16.15
C HIS A 282 6.50 -0.56 15.34
N ALA A 283 5.82 -1.57 15.87
CA ALA A 283 4.63 -2.12 15.25
C ALA A 283 3.53 -2.46 16.26
N VAL A 284 2.28 -2.36 15.81
CA VAL A 284 1.07 -2.73 16.56
C VAL A 284 0.32 -3.79 15.78
N ALA A 285 0.00 -4.91 16.44
CA ALA A 285 -0.85 -5.94 15.90
C ALA A 285 -2.31 -5.75 16.30
N LEU A 286 -3.22 -5.77 15.34
CA LEU A 286 -4.65 -5.76 15.60
C LEU A 286 -5.18 -7.11 16.08
N ASN A 287 -4.46 -8.19 15.80
CA ASN A 287 -4.79 -9.61 15.97
C ASN A 287 -6.07 -10.06 15.25
N THR A 288 -6.92 -9.15 14.85
CA THR A 288 -8.07 -9.42 13.98
C THR A 288 -8.49 -8.13 13.26
N ALA A 289 -8.94 -8.25 12.03
CA ALA A 289 -9.47 -7.13 11.25
C ALA A 289 -10.67 -6.43 11.94
N ASN A 290 -11.36 -7.11 12.86
CA ASN A 290 -12.48 -6.53 13.62
C ASN A 290 -12.04 -5.45 14.62
N ASN A 291 -10.77 -5.43 15.02
CA ASN A 291 -10.22 -4.43 15.94
C ASN A 291 -9.91 -3.08 15.27
N THR A 292 -10.14 -2.93 13.97
CA THR A 292 -9.94 -1.65 13.26
C THR A 292 -10.72 -0.48 13.88
N LYS A 293 -11.95 -0.73 14.36
CA LYS A 293 -12.76 0.30 15.05
C LYS A 293 -12.12 0.75 16.36
N LYS A 294 -11.52 -0.18 17.12
CA LYS A 294 -10.80 0.13 18.36
C LYS A 294 -9.55 0.94 18.07
N LEU A 295 -8.79 0.57 17.01
CA LEU A 295 -7.63 1.33 16.54
C LEU A 295 -8.01 2.77 16.19
N ILE A 296 -9.06 2.96 15.38
CA ILE A 296 -9.52 4.28 14.97
C ILE A 296 -9.89 5.14 16.19
N LYS A 297 -10.61 4.55 17.15
CA LYS A 297 -10.95 5.23 18.40
C LYS A 297 -9.70 5.63 19.18
N LEU A 298 -8.75 4.70 19.34
CA LEU A 298 -7.50 4.94 20.05
C LEU A 298 -6.66 6.04 19.39
N ILE A 299 -6.58 6.07 18.07
CA ILE A 299 -5.89 7.11 17.32
C ILE A 299 -6.58 8.48 17.54
N LYS A 300 -7.91 8.51 17.49
CA LYS A 300 -8.69 9.74 17.71
C LYS A 300 -8.54 10.27 19.15
N ASP A 301 -8.63 9.39 20.12
CA ASP A 301 -8.51 9.74 21.55
C ASP A 301 -7.08 10.22 21.91
N ASN A 302 -6.06 9.82 21.15
CA ASN A 302 -4.66 10.19 21.34
C ASN A 302 -4.09 11.01 20.18
N TYR A 303 -4.93 11.76 19.46
CA TYR A 303 -4.56 12.46 18.22
C TYR A 303 -3.32 13.35 18.36
N GLU A 304 -3.26 14.20 19.40
CA GLU A 304 -2.14 15.14 19.62
C GLU A 304 -0.78 14.45 19.71
N TYR A 305 -0.79 13.21 20.09
CA TYR A 305 0.39 12.39 20.19
C TYR A 305 0.67 11.65 18.90
N ILE A 306 -0.33 10.95 18.37
CA ILE A 306 -0.22 10.11 17.16
C ILE A 306 0.10 10.96 15.91
N ARG A 307 -0.35 12.20 15.83
CA ARG A 307 -0.06 13.10 14.69
C ARG A 307 1.43 13.35 14.45
N LYS A 308 2.28 13.05 15.42
CA LYS A 308 3.75 13.12 15.29
C LYS A 308 4.34 11.91 14.58
N TYR A 309 3.55 10.85 14.34
CA TYR A 309 3.97 9.63 13.70
C TYR A 309 3.43 9.55 12.28
N THR A 310 4.21 8.93 11.41
CA THR A 310 3.69 8.40 10.16
C THR A 310 3.17 6.99 10.42
N ILE A 311 1.91 6.77 10.12
CA ILE A 311 1.28 5.46 10.23
C ILE A 311 1.52 4.70 8.94
N ILE A 312 2.07 3.49 9.02
CA ILE A 312 2.23 2.59 7.88
C ILE A 312 1.35 1.37 8.09
N LEU A 313 0.36 1.21 7.23
CA LEU A 313 -0.55 0.07 7.26
C LEU A 313 0.11 -1.11 6.53
N ALA A 314 0.41 -2.16 7.26
CA ALA A 314 1.00 -3.41 6.77
C ALA A 314 0.04 -4.58 7.04
N MET A 315 -1.19 -4.44 6.54
CA MET A 315 -2.25 -5.44 6.66
C MET A 315 -2.02 -6.59 5.66
N ASP A 316 -2.63 -7.74 5.91
CA ASP A 316 -2.55 -8.90 5.01
C ASP A 316 -2.96 -8.52 3.57
N SER A 317 -2.34 -9.15 2.59
CA SER A 317 -2.62 -8.91 1.15
C SER A 317 -3.93 -9.52 0.67
N ASP A 318 -4.72 -10.13 1.56
CA ASP A 318 -6.00 -10.72 1.21
C ASP A 318 -7.15 -9.68 1.15
N THR A 319 -8.32 -10.13 0.71
CA THR A 319 -9.50 -9.25 0.56
C THR A 319 -9.92 -8.60 1.88
N LYS A 320 -9.69 -9.24 3.05
CA LYS A 320 -10.05 -8.70 4.36
C LYS A 320 -9.07 -7.62 4.80
N GLY A 321 -7.77 -7.86 4.66
CA GLY A 321 -6.73 -6.89 4.97
C GLY A 321 -6.83 -5.63 4.10
N LEU A 322 -7.10 -5.79 2.78
CA LEU A 322 -7.33 -4.66 1.88
C LEU A 322 -8.57 -3.83 2.26
N LYS A 323 -9.66 -4.49 2.68
CA LYS A 323 -10.86 -3.79 3.19
C LYS A 323 -10.57 -3.05 4.49
N ALA A 324 -9.82 -3.66 5.41
CA ALA A 324 -9.41 -3.04 6.67
C ALA A 324 -8.55 -1.80 6.42
N THR A 325 -7.58 -1.89 5.51
CA THR A 325 -6.73 -0.77 5.09
C THR A 325 -7.56 0.41 4.57
N ARG A 326 -8.48 0.16 3.63
CA ARG A 326 -9.38 1.20 3.10
C ARG A 326 -10.28 1.80 4.19
N PHE A 327 -10.80 0.96 5.08
CA PHE A 327 -11.65 1.41 6.18
C PHE A 327 -10.91 2.33 7.15
N ILE A 328 -9.67 1.97 7.54
CA ILE A 328 -8.83 2.78 8.43
C ILE A 328 -8.53 4.13 7.77
N LYS A 329 -8.08 4.13 6.50
CA LYS A 329 -7.76 5.36 5.76
C LYS A 329 -8.96 6.31 5.69
N ASN A 330 -10.12 5.79 5.28
CA ASN A 330 -11.34 6.61 5.16
C ASN A 330 -11.82 7.17 6.51
N ALA A 331 -11.68 6.39 7.59
CA ALA A 331 -12.12 6.81 8.92
C ALA A 331 -11.21 7.84 9.60
N LEU A 332 -9.97 7.98 9.11
CA LEU A 332 -8.95 8.90 9.62
C LEU A 332 -8.61 10.03 8.64
N ASP A 333 -9.28 10.11 7.50
CA ASP A 333 -9.01 11.10 6.43
C ASP A 333 -9.14 12.54 6.93
N ASP A 334 -10.10 12.79 7.82
CA ASP A 334 -10.36 14.11 8.42
C ASP A 334 -9.28 14.57 9.42
N LEU A 335 -8.36 13.69 9.82
CA LEU A 335 -7.41 13.95 10.92
C LEU A 335 -6.05 14.50 10.47
N ASN A 336 -5.85 14.77 9.19
CA ASN A 336 -4.57 15.28 8.66
C ASN A 336 -3.34 14.45 9.12
N LEU A 337 -3.52 13.11 9.18
CA LEU A 337 -2.46 12.15 9.54
C LEU A 337 -1.75 11.68 8.27
N VAL A 338 -0.45 11.44 8.36
CA VAL A 338 0.30 10.79 7.28
C VAL A 338 0.11 9.28 7.39
N ILE A 339 -0.69 8.70 6.49
CA ILE A 339 -0.97 7.27 6.44
C ILE A 339 -0.47 6.69 5.12
N LYS A 340 0.38 5.68 5.19
CA LYS A 340 0.96 4.97 4.03
C LYS A 340 0.63 3.48 4.10
N GLU A 341 0.86 2.79 3.00
CA GLU A 341 0.75 1.34 2.90
C GLU A 341 2.13 0.73 2.71
N PHE A 342 2.36 -0.40 3.36
CA PHE A 342 3.56 -1.21 3.17
C PHE A 342 3.38 -2.14 1.97
N ASP A 343 4.36 -2.19 1.08
CA ASP A 343 4.32 -3.07 -0.10
C ASP A 343 4.79 -4.49 0.28
N MET A 344 3.86 -5.42 0.35
CA MET A 344 4.15 -6.82 0.69
C MET A 344 4.90 -7.59 -0.41
N LYS A 345 5.21 -6.98 -1.56
CA LYS A 345 5.95 -7.62 -2.68
C LYS A 345 5.36 -8.97 -3.13
N GLY A 346 4.05 -9.14 -2.94
CA GLY A 346 3.31 -10.35 -3.31
C GLY A 346 3.33 -11.47 -2.28
N TYR A 347 3.93 -11.24 -1.11
CA TYR A 347 3.75 -12.13 0.05
C TYR A 347 2.37 -11.89 0.68
N LYS A 348 1.86 -12.90 1.36
CA LYS A 348 0.54 -12.83 1.98
C LYS A 348 0.53 -11.86 3.17
N ASP A 349 1.53 -11.97 4.02
CA ASP A 349 1.67 -11.20 5.25
C ASP A 349 3.14 -10.80 5.49
N ALA A 350 3.37 -9.92 6.45
CA ALA A 350 4.70 -9.38 6.72
C ALA A 350 5.66 -10.43 7.32
N ASN A 351 5.17 -11.39 8.10
CA ASN A 351 6.01 -12.44 8.65
C ASN A 351 6.47 -13.42 7.57
N GLU A 352 5.58 -13.80 6.64
CA GLU A 352 5.96 -14.61 5.48
C GLU A 352 7.04 -13.91 4.64
N PHE A 353 6.89 -12.61 4.39
CA PHE A 353 7.88 -11.83 3.66
C PHE A 353 9.23 -11.79 4.40
N TYR A 354 9.21 -11.49 5.70
CA TYR A 354 10.41 -11.42 6.54
C TYR A 354 11.18 -12.75 6.59
N VAL A 355 10.49 -13.87 6.79
CA VAL A 355 11.10 -15.21 6.88
C VAL A 355 11.69 -15.66 5.56
N ASN A 356 11.00 -15.42 4.44
CA ASN A 356 11.44 -15.86 3.13
C ASN A 356 12.49 -14.94 2.49
N ASN A 357 12.44 -13.63 2.74
CA ASN A 357 13.38 -12.66 2.17
C ASN A 357 13.61 -11.46 3.09
N GLY A 358 14.27 -11.68 4.22
CA GLY A 358 14.50 -10.67 5.26
C GLY A 358 15.32 -9.46 4.79
N SER A 359 16.21 -9.62 3.82
CA SER A 359 16.99 -8.50 3.27
C SER A 359 16.11 -7.56 2.45
N GLU A 360 15.29 -8.09 1.55
CA GLU A 360 14.33 -7.30 0.75
C GLU A 360 13.24 -6.69 1.63
N PHE A 361 12.81 -7.42 2.68
CA PHE A 361 11.87 -6.90 3.67
C PHE A 361 12.43 -5.63 4.35
N LEU A 362 13.68 -5.70 4.84
CA LEU A 362 14.34 -4.55 5.47
C LEU A 362 14.54 -3.39 4.48
N ASP A 363 14.91 -3.67 3.24
CA ASP A 363 15.08 -2.64 2.21
C ASP A 363 13.73 -2.01 1.84
N THR A 364 12.66 -2.79 1.78
CA THR A 364 11.29 -2.27 1.57
C THR A 364 10.83 -1.37 2.72
N ILE A 365 11.15 -1.71 3.98
CA ILE A 365 10.90 -0.84 5.13
C ILE A 365 11.65 0.48 4.94
N LYS A 366 12.96 0.44 4.66
CA LYS A 366 13.79 1.65 4.46
C LYS A 366 13.24 2.52 3.34
N ASP A 367 12.84 1.92 2.22
CA ASP A 367 12.29 2.66 1.08
C ASP A 367 10.92 3.27 1.40
N THR A 368 10.07 2.55 2.14
CA THR A 368 8.80 3.09 2.64
C THR A 368 9.03 4.27 3.58
N CYS A 369 10.00 4.17 4.48
CA CYS A 369 10.37 5.26 5.39
C CYS A 369 10.99 6.45 4.65
N LYS A 370 11.91 6.22 3.70
CA LYS A 370 12.49 7.29 2.86
C LYS A 370 11.46 8.05 2.04
N SER A 371 10.38 7.40 1.64
CA SER A 371 9.30 8.06 0.90
C SER A 371 8.51 9.08 1.75
N ILE A 372 8.79 9.18 3.05
CA ILE A 372 8.22 10.15 3.99
C ILE A 372 9.02 11.46 4.00
N GLU A 373 10.29 11.40 3.60
CA GLU A 373 11.14 12.57 3.56
C GLU A 373 10.78 13.47 2.35
N PHE A 374 10.72 14.78 2.57
CA PHE A 374 10.68 15.74 1.47
C PHE A 374 12.06 15.74 0.81
N ASN A 375 12.20 15.05 -0.31
CA ASN A 375 13.44 15.08 -1.06
C ASN A 375 13.59 16.45 -1.73
N SER A 376 14.67 17.14 -1.47
CA SER A 376 15.05 18.34 -2.24
C SER A 376 15.33 17.94 -3.69
N VAL A 377 15.30 18.91 -4.61
CA VAL A 377 15.72 18.67 -6.00
C VAL A 377 17.16 18.17 -6.04
N SER A 378 18.01 18.67 -5.13
CA SER A 378 19.41 18.25 -5.01
C SER A 378 19.50 16.75 -4.63
N ASP A 379 18.74 16.30 -3.62
CA ASP A 379 18.73 14.90 -3.19
C ASP A 379 18.24 13.96 -4.30
N PHE A 380 17.22 14.40 -5.04
CA PHE A 380 16.73 13.65 -6.19
C PHE A 380 17.81 13.54 -7.28
N MET A 381 18.49 14.67 -7.63
CA MET A 381 19.54 14.71 -8.65
C MET A 381 20.71 13.78 -8.29
N ILE A 382 21.17 13.83 -7.04
CA ILE A 382 22.32 13.04 -6.58
C ILE A 382 21.96 11.53 -6.48
N ASN A 383 20.81 11.21 -5.89
CA ASN A 383 20.54 9.84 -5.45
C ASN A 383 19.62 9.04 -6.40
N LYS A 384 18.74 9.71 -7.16
CA LYS A 384 17.66 9.04 -7.90
C LYS A 384 17.63 9.30 -9.41
N PHE A 385 18.11 10.49 -9.85
CA PHE A 385 18.00 10.91 -11.25
C PHE A 385 18.66 9.92 -12.20
N MET A 386 19.94 9.57 -11.95
CA MET A 386 20.69 8.68 -12.83
C MET A 386 20.08 7.27 -12.92
N ALA A 387 19.59 6.72 -11.80
CA ALA A 387 18.94 5.41 -11.80
C ALA A 387 17.65 5.44 -12.63
N LYS A 388 16.83 6.47 -12.45
CA LYS A 388 15.58 6.65 -13.21
C LYS A 388 15.86 6.92 -14.70
N ALA A 389 16.85 7.75 -15.00
CA ALA A 389 17.27 8.02 -16.38
C ALA A 389 17.78 6.75 -17.08
N LYS A 390 18.61 5.95 -16.40
CA LYS A 390 19.08 4.65 -16.93
C LYS A 390 17.93 3.69 -17.20
N LYS A 391 16.95 3.58 -16.29
CA LYS A 391 15.77 2.74 -16.47
C LYS A 391 14.93 3.18 -17.67
N LYS A 392 14.71 4.48 -17.86
CA LYS A 392 14.03 5.00 -19.06
C LYS A 392 14.84 4.78 -20.33
N ALA A 393 16.15 5.01 -20.29
CA ALA A 393 17.03 4.81 -21.43
C ALA A 393 17.12 3.33 -21.86
N SER A 394 17.02 2.38 -20.93
CA SER A 394 17.01 0.95 -21.27
C SER A 394 15.78 0.52 -22.06
N LEU A 395 14.65 1.20 -21.91
CA LEU A 395 13.45 0.97 -22.72
C LEU A 395 13.54 1.66 -24.09
N GLY A 396 14.29 2.76 -24.15
CA GLY A 396 14.42 3.58 -25.35
C GLY A 396 13.11 4.27 -25.76
N VAL A 397 13.08 4.79 -26.99
CA VAL A 397 11.87 5.24 -27.66
C VAL A 397 11.36 4.06 -28.49
N ILE A 398 10.11 3.69 -28.34
CA ILE A 398 9.51 2.53 -29.00
C ILE A 398 8.76 3.00 -30.24
N PRO A 399 9.26 2.73 -31.47
CA PRO A 399 8.56 3.12 -32.67
C PRO A 399 7.18 2.46 -32.80
N THR A 400 6.18 3.23 -33.22
CA THR A 400 4.85 2.69 -33.54
C THR A 400 4.85 1.83 -34.80
N GLY A 401 5.92 1.89 -35.57
CA GLY A 401 6.04 1.26 -36.88
C GLY A 401 5.29 2.01 -37.98
N LEU A 402 4.76 3.18 -37.70
CA LEU A 402 4.14 4.11 -38.64
C LEU A 402 5.04 5.35 -38.75
N LYS A 403 5.95 5.35 -39.77
CA LYS A 403 7.01 6.37 -39.86
C LYS A 403 6.51 7.81 -39.79
N ALA A 404 5.35 8.13 -40.42
CA ALA A 404 4.79 9.45 -40.39
C ALA A 404 4.37 9.84 -38.95
N LEU A 405 3.81 8.89 -38.19
CA LEU A 405 3.42 9.08 -36.79
C LEU A 405 4.64 9.17 -35.88
N ASP A 406 5.62 8.30 -36.08
CA ASP A 406 6.87 8.31 -35.32
C ASP A 406 7.62 9.62 -35.47
N ASN A 407 7.67 10.19 -36.68
CA ASN A 407 8.31 11.47 -36.95
C ASN A 407 7.69 12.61 -36.13
N VAL A 408 6.35 12.69 -36.05
CA VAL A 408 5.69 13.77 -35.30
C VAL A 408 5.67 13.51 -33.78
N MET A 409 5.85 12.25 -33.36
CA MET A 409 5.93 11.86 -31.98
C MET A 409 7.36 11.82 -31.42
N GLY A 410 8.36 12.34 -32.16
CA GLY A 410 9.75 12.36 -31.69
C GLY A 410 10.41 10.98 -31.67
N GLY A 411 9.96 10.05 -32.50
CA GLY A 411 10.50 8.68 -32.64
C GLY A 411 9.54 7.57 -32.23
N GLY A 412 8.44 7.87 -31.54
CA GLY A 412 7.45 6.85 -31.13
C GLY A 412 6.91 7.04 -29.72
N LEU A 413 6.75 5.93 -28.99
CA LEU A 413 6.20 5.88 -27.64
C LEU A 413 7.29 5.99 -26.59
N TYR A 414 7.04 6.76 -25.56
CA TYR A 414 7.98 6.98 -24.44
C TYR A 414 7.48 6.31 -23.14
N ALA A 415 8.42 5.83 -22.36
CA ALA A 415 8.14 5.28 -21.03
C ALA A 415 7.46 6.32 -20.12
N GLU A 416 6.50 5.85 -19.29
CA GLU A 416 5.69 6.67 -18.39
C GLU A 416 4.69 7.59 -19.09
N GLU A 417 4.55 7.54 -20.40
CA GLU A 417 3.59 8.38 -21.14
C GLU A 417 2.27 7.64 -21.41
N LEU A 418 1.18 8.37 -21.26
CA LEU A 418 -0.18 7.97 -21.58
C LEU A 418 -0.62 8.68 -22.85
N THR A 419 -0.75 7.91 -23.93
CA THR A 419 -1.18 8.38 -25.26
C THR A 419 -2.65 8.03 -25.47
N VAL A 420 -3.50 9.02 -25.73
CA VAL A 420 -4.90 8.81 -26.08
C VAL A 420 -5.08 8.92 -27.57
N VAL A 421 -5.74 7.93 -28.19
CA VAL A 421 -6.12 7.93 -29.59
C VAL A 421 -7.64 8.12 -29.68
N ALA A 422 -8.06 9.23 -30.24
CA ALA A 422 -9.47 9.58 -30.38
C ALA A 422 -9.90 9.61 -31.86
N ALA A 423 -11.05 9.05 -32.16
CA ALA A 423 -11.63 9.13 -33.47
C ALA A 423 -13.12 8.81 -33.45
N GLU A 424 -13.82 9.14 -34.54
CA GLU A 424 -15.15 8.65 -34.82
C GLU A 424 -15.19 7.12 -34.98
N SER A 425 -16.36 6.53 -34.75
CA SER A 425 -16.58 5.11 -35.04
C SER A 425 -16.31 4.79 -36.50
N SER A 426 -15.68 3.64 -36.76
CA SER A 426 -15.30 3.14 -38.10
C SER A 426 -14.20 3.92 -38.83
N LEU A 427 -13.53 4.88 -38.20
CA LEU A 427 -12.27 5.46 -38.70
C LEU A 427 -11.04 4.60 -38.33
N GLY A 428 -11.26 3.46 -37.70
CA GLY A 428 -10.19 2.47 -37.47
C GLY A 428 -9.35 2.69 -36.22
N LYS A 429 -9.91 3.27 -35.13
CA LYS A 429 -9.22 3.39 -33.82
C LYS A 429 -8.60 2.07 -33.35
N THR A 430 -9.47 1.06 -33.19
CA THR A 430 -9.06 -0.31 -32.83
C THR A 430 -8.01 -0.85 -33.79
N THR A 431 -8.20 -0.64 -35.11
CA THR A 431 -7.24 -1.07 -36.12
C THR A 431 -5.88 -0.38 -35.96
N LEU A 432 -5.85 0.95 -35.72
CA LEU A 432 -4.60 1.67 -35.51
C LEU A 432 -3.88 1.13 -34.26
N ALA A 433 -4.58 0.99 -33.14
CA ALA A 433 -4.02 0.47 -31.91
C ALA A 433 -3.53 -0.97 -32.06
N THR A 434 -4.28 -1.84 -32.74
CA THR A 434 -3.87 -3.22 -33.05
C THR A 434 -2.66 -3.26 -33.96
N ASN A 435 -2.56 -2.36 -34.97
CA ASN A 435 -1.40 -2.25 -35.83
C ASN A 435 -0.16 -1.79 -35.05
N ILE A 436 -0.29 -0.81 -34.18
CA ILE A 436 0.81 -0.36 -33.32
C ILE A 436 1.26 -1.49 -32.40
N ALA A 437 0.34 -2.17 -31.71
CA ALA A 437 0.65 -3.31 -30.84
C ALA A 437 1.39 -4.42 -31.59
N ASN A 438 0.92 -4.78 -32.79
CA ASN A 438 1.58 -5.78 -33.64
C ASN A 438 2.97 -5.32 -34.12
N ASN A 439 3.11 -4.06 -34.53
CA ASN A 439 4.41 -3.52 -34.97
C ASN A 439 5.43 -3.47 -33.84
N VAL A 440 4.98 -3.13 -32.60
CA VAL A 440 5.80 -3.16 -31.38
C VAL A 440 6.25 -4.60 -31.09
N ALA A 441 5.31 -5.55 -31.13
CA ALA A 441 5.58 -6.95 -30.91
C ALA A 441 6.54 -7.54 -31.95
N GLU A 442 6.45 -7.09 -33.20
CA GLU A 442 7.38 -7.51 -34.28
C GLU A 442 8.82 -7.06 -34.02
N GLN A 443 9.01 -5.96 -33.30
CA GLN A 443 10.33 -5.47 -32.84
C GLN A 443 10.88 -6.30 -31.66
N GLY A 444 10.17 -7.33 -31.19
CA GLY A 444 10.55 -8.13 -30.03
C GLY A 444 10.24 -7.48 -28.68
N ILE A 445 9.42 -6.45 -28.67
CA ILE A 445 8.94 -5.76 -27.45
C ILE A 445 7.55 -6.27 -27.13
N ASP A 446 7.33 -6.65 -25.86
CA ASP A 446 6.00 -7.13 -25.44
C ASP A 446 4.94 -6.06 -25.58
N ALA A 447 3.79 -6.44 -26.13
CA ALA A 447 2.57 -5.64 -26.18
C ALA A 447 1.43 -6.36 -25.46
N LEU A 448 0.84 -5.72 -24.46
CA LEU A 448 -0.29 -6.25 -23.69
C LEU A 448 -1.56 -5.48 -24.06
N TYR A 449 -2.49 -6.14 -24.73
CA TYR A 449 -3.70 -5.54 -25.29
C TYR A 449 -4.93 -5.97 -24.49
N PHE A 450 -5.62 -5.00 -23.87
CA PHE A 450 -6.89 -5.20 -23.20
C PHE A 450 -8.06 -4.93 -24.15
N ALA A 451 -8.73 -6.00 -24.53
CA ALA A 451 -9.86 -5.99 -25.45
C ALA A 451 -11.18 -5.89 -24.67
N VAL A 452 -11.70 -4.67 -24.54
CA VAL A 452 -12.91 -4.39 -23.75
C VAL A 452 -14.17 -4.45 -24.62
N GLU A 453 -14.05 -4.16 -25.92
CA GLU A 453 -15.18 -4.13 -26.86
C GLU A 453 -15.26 -5.36 -27.75
N GLN A 454 -14.09 -5.89 -28.18
CA GLN A 454 -14.02 -6.98 -29.15
C GLN A 454 -13.39 -8.21 -28.55
N GLY A 455 -13.87 -9.40 -28.97
CA GLY A 455 -13.30 -10.66 -28.54
C GLY A 455 -11.90 -10.91 -29.09
N GLU A 456 -11.14 -11.78 -28.40
CA GLU A 456 -9.80 -12.22 -28.83
C GLU A 456 -9.82 -12.83 -30.23
N PHE A 457 -10.86 -13.60 -30.55
CA PHE A 457 -11.02 -14.20 -31.87
C PHE A 457 -11.15 -13.15 -32.99
N ASP A 458 -11.95 -12.12 -32.78
CA ASP A 458 -12.15 -11.05 -33.77
C ASP A 458 -10.87 -10.24 -33.99
N LEU A 459 -10.14 -9.94 -32.90
CA LEU A 459 -8.84 -9.27 -33.00
C LEU A 459 -7.80 -10.16 -33.70
N SER A 460 -7.78 -11.44 -33.41
CA SER A 460 -6.90 -12.41 -34.08
C SER A 460 -7.20 -12.51 -35.56
N ALA A 461 -8.48 -12.52 -35.95
CA ALA A 461 -8.88 -12.50 -37.38
C ALA A 461 -8.41 -11.22 -38.11
N LYS A 462 -8.43 -10.06 -37.40
CA LYS A 462 -7.90 -8.78 -37.92
C LYS A 462 -6.38 -8.80 -38.06
N LEU A 463 -5.66 -9.37 -37.10
CA LEU A 463 -4.19 -9.57 -37.20
C LEU A 463 -3.80 -10.45 -38.34
N LEU A 464 -4.48 -11.59 -38.54
CA LEU A 464 -4.24 -12.49 -39.67
C LEU A 464 -4.61 -11.82 -40.98
N SER A 465 -5.68 -11.06 -41.06
CA SER A 465 -6.08 -10.26 -42.23
C SER A 465 -4.95 -9.30 -42.63
N ARG A 466 -4.48 -8.51 -41.67
CA ARG A 466 -3.34 -7.63 -41.86
C ARG A 466 -2.11 -8.38 -42.32
N PHE A 467 -1.76 -9.48 -41.67
CA PHE A 467 -0.58 -10.28 -41.98
C PHE A 467 -0.64 -10.84 -43.41
N SER A 468 -1.79 -11.41 -43.85
CA SER A 468 -1.99 -11.90 -45.22
C SER A 468 -1.82 -10.78 -46.23
N PHE A 469 -2.33 -9.59 -45.93
CA PHE A 469 -2.23 -8.42 -46.79
C PHE A 469 -0.80 -7.89 -46.93
N VAL A 470 -0.09 -7.73 -45.79
CA VAL A 470 1.29 -7.23 -45.77
C VAL A 470 2.25 -8.14 -46.55
N ARG A 471 2.09 -9.46 -46.44
CA ARG A 471 2.89 -10.43 -47.24
C ARG A 471 2.72 -10.23 -48.76
N ASN A 472 1.60 -9.68 -49.20
CA ASN A 472 1.28 -9.50 -50.61
C ASN A 472 1.56 -8.08 -51.14
N ILE A 473 1.89 -7.13 -50.27
CA ILE A 473 2.26 -5.76 -50.67
C ILE A 473 3.60 -5.81 -51.45
N GLY A 474 4.66 -6.32 -50.82
CA GLY A 474 5.99 -6.32 -51.41
C GLY A 474 6.35 -4.97 -52.02
N SER A 475 6.74 -4.96 -53.33
CA SER A 475 6.98 -3.75 -54.16
C SER A 475 5.76 -3.27 -54.93
N LYS A 476 4.58 -3.84 -54.69
CA LYS A 476 3.35 -3.52 -55.39
C LYS A 476 2.60 -2.39 -54.73
N SER A 477 1.67 -1.76 -55.49
CA SER A 477 0.76 -0.77 -54.91
C SER A 477 -0.24 -1.41 -53.93
N LEU A 478 -0.79 -0.62 -53.01
CA LEU A 478 -1.87 -1.07 -52.11
C LEU A 478 -3.05 -1.66 -52.87
N LYS A 479 -3.40 -1.09 -54.02
CA LYS A 479 -4.50 -1.57 -54.89
C LYS A 479 -4.21 -2.95 -55.44
N ASP A 480 -2.95 -3.22 -55.89
CA ASP A 480 -2.57 -4.53 -56.39
C ASP A 480 -2.59 -5.59 -55.28
N ALA A 481 -2.14 -5.23 -54.07
CA ALA A 481 -2.20 -6.12 -52.91
C ALA A 481 -3.65 -6.44 -52.52
N MET A 482 -4.57 -5.47 -52.62
CA MET A 482 -6.01 -5.68 -52.35
C MET A 482 -6.63 -6.67 -53.32
N SER A 483 -6.18 -6.70 -54.55
CA SER A 483 -6.67 -7.62 -55.61
C SER A 483 -6.04 -9.00 -55.56
N ASN A 484 -5.07 -9.22 -54.67
CA ASN A 484 -4.40 -10.52 -54.54
C ASN A 484 -5.35 -11.55 -53.90
N PRO A 485 -5.58 -12.73 -54.52
CA PRO A 485 -6.48 -13.76 -54.01
C PRO A 485 -6.06 -14.31 -52.64
N ASN A 486 -4.77 -14.19 -52.25
CA ASN A 486 -4.21 -14.60 -50.98
C ASN A 486 -4.21 -13.49 -49.93
N SER A 487 -4.80 -12.32 -50.21
CA SER A 487 -5.12 -11.29 -49.23
C SER A 487 -6.51 -11.55 -48.71
N TYR A 488 -6.60 -11.92 -47.43
CA TYR A 488 -7.86 -12.30 -46.80
C TYR A 488 -8.39 -11.19 -45.89
N THR A 489 -9.68 -10.86 -46.01
CA THR A 489 -10.33 -9.98 -45.06
C THR A 489 -10.59 -10.70 -43.72
N ALA A 490 -10.69 -9.97 -42.60
CA ALA A 490 -10.98 -10.56 -41.30
C ALA A 490 -12.29 -11.38 -41.33
N ARG A 491 -13.32 -10.90 -42.05
CA ARG A 491 -14.59 -11.62 -42.19
C ARG A 491 -14.40 -12.96 -42.91
N ARG A 492 -13.63 -12.99 -44.04
CA ARG A 492 -13.37 -14.25 -44.75
C ARG A 492 -12.63 -15.26 -43.89
N LEU A 493 -11.66 -14.79 -43.09
CA LEU A 493 -10.92 -15.64 -42.13
C LEU A 493 -11.81 -16.18 -41.02
N ALA A 494 -12.65 -15.31 -40.44
CA ALA A 494 -13.53 -15.71 -39.33
C ALA A 494 -14.60 -16.73 -39.74
N TYR A 495 -15.07 -16.68 -40.98
CA TYR A 495 -16.14 -17.58 -41.48
C TYR A 495 -15.65 -18.60 -42.49
N LEU A 496 -14.35 -18.70 -42.75
CA LEU A 496 -13.74 -19.59 -43.76
C LEU A 496 -14.32 -19.43 -45.16
N ASP A 497 -14.80 -18.21 -45.47
CA ASP A 497 -15.52 -17.91 -46.70
C ASP A 497 -14.57 -17.90 -47.91
N GLY A 498 -14.64 -18.98 -48.72
CA GLY A 498 -13.82 -19.18 -49.91
C GLY A 498 -12.32 -19.36 -49.64
N ILE A 499 -11.94 -19.84 -48.46
CA ILE A 499 -10.57 -20.13 -48.06
C ILE A 499 -10.41 -21.64 -47.88
N ALA A 500 -9.48 -22.24 -48.61
CA ALA A 500 -9.15 -23.65 -48.38
C ALA A 500 -8.43 -23.81 -47.05
N GLU A 501 -8.79 -24.86 -46.29
CA GLU A 501 -8.27 -25.11 -44.94
C GLU A 501 -6.74 -25.14 -44.88
N HIS A 502 -6.09 -25.75 -45.83
CA HIS A 502 -4.63 -25.81 -45.90
C HIS A 502 -3.98 -24.41 -46.06
N ASN A 503 -4.59 -23.48 -46.77
CA ASN A 503 -4.11 -22.11 -46.92
C ASN A 503 -4.24 -21.34 -45.58
N LEU A 504 -5.31 -21.60 -44.85
CA LEU A 504 -5.48 -21.02 -43.49
C LEU A 504 -4.44 -21.60 -42.54
N GLN A 505 -4.22 -22.93 -42.58
CA GLN A 505 -3.22 -23.56 -41.72
C GLN A 505 -1.81 -23.04 -42.01
N GLU A 506 -1.44 -22.84 -43.27
CA GLU A 506 -0.16 -22.25 -43.67
C GLU A 506 -0.04 -20.78 -43.15
N LEU A 507 -1.11 -20.00 -43.27
CA LEU A 507 -1.15 -18.62 -42.78
C LEU A 507 -0.99 -18.56 -41.25
N LEU A 508 -1.73 -19.40 -40.53
CA LEU A 508 -1.65 -19.52 -39.08
C LEU A 508 -0.25 -19.92 -38.62
N PHE A 509 0.32 -20.95 -39.24
CA PHE A 509 1.68 -21.41 -38.94
C PHE A 509 2.69 -20.27 -39.19
N SER A 510 2.61 -19.61 -40.34
CA SER A 510 3.51 -18.50 -40.68
C SER A 510 3.40 -17.32 -39.68
N TYR A 511 2.19 -17.02 -39.24
CA TYR A 511 1.98 -15.96 -38.22
C TYR A 511 2.51 -16.40 -36.86
N SER A 512 2.27 -17.65 -36.45
CA SER A 512 2.73 -18.17 -35.16
C SER A 512 4.25 -18.14 -34.98
N GLU A 513 5.00 -18.21 -36.11
CA GLU A 513 6.46 -18.10 -36.11
C GLU A 513 6.96 -16.63 -36.08
N SER A 514 6.08 -15.65 -36.29
CA SER A 514 6.46 -14.22 -36.25
C SER A 514 6.80 -13.75 -34.88
N ASN A 515 7.64 -12.72 -34.77
CA ASN A 515 7.90 -12.05 -33.50
C ASN A 515 6.61 -11.42 -32.93
N ALA A 516 5.74 -10.92 -33.82
CA ALA A 516 4.49 -10.32 -33.41
C ALA A 516 3.63 -11.29 -32.59
N SER A 517 3.45 -12.52 -33.06
CA SER A 517 2.64 -13.52 -32.36
C SER A 517 3.23 -13.94 -31.00
N LYS A 518 4.57 -13.94 -30.90
CA LYS A 518 5.30 -14.36 -29.69
C LYS A 518 5.33 -13.28 -28.60
N ASN A 519 5.15 -11.99 -28.96
CA ASN A 519 5.27 -10.86 -28.05
C ASN A 519 3.97 -10.04 -27.93
N LEU A 520 2.87 -10.42 -28.59
CA LEU A 520 1.56 -9.78 -28.44
C LEU A 520 0.65 -10.64 -27.58
N TYR A 521 0.19 -10.09 -26.48
CA TYR A 521 -0.68 -10.74 -25.50
C TYR A 521 -2.02 -10.03 -25.48
N ILE A 522 -3.12 -10.74 -25.75
CA ILE A 522 -4.46 -10.21 -25.70
C ILE A 522 -5.12 -10.69 -24.41
N ARG A 523 -5.81 -9.78 -23.74
CA ARG A 523 -6.65 -10.06 -22.57
C ARG A 523 -8.08 -9.69 -22.91
N GLU A 524 -8.90 -10.71 -23.07
CA GLU A 524 -10.35 -10.60 -23.20
C GLU A 524 -10.97 -10.92 -21.84
N GLN A 525 -12.01 -10.22 -21.45
CA GLN A 525 -12.78 -10.53 -20.27
C GLN A 525 -14.21 -10.90 -20.64
N ASN A 526 -14.68 -12.04 -20.13
CA ASN A 526 -16.04 -12.54 -20.32
C ASN A 526 -17.10 -11.83 -19.44
N MET A 527 -16.66 -10.93 -18.57
CA MET A 527 -17.47 -10.08 -17.68
C MET A 527 -16.99 -8.63 -17.73
N THR A 528 -17.45 -7.77 -16.83
CA THR A 528 -17.05 -6.35 -16.75
C THR A 528 -15.54 -6.19 -16.55
N MET A 529 -14.85 -5.55 -17.48
CA MET A 529 -13.42 -5.23 -17.33
C MET A 529 -13.27 -4.04 -16.40
N THR A 530 -12.85 -4.30 -15.17
CA THR A 530 -12.64 -3.27 -14.16
C THR A 530 -11.23 -2.69 -14.23
N LEU A 531 -11.08 -1.48 -13.73
CA LEU A 531 -9.77 -0.83 -13.62
C LEU A 531 -8.81 -1.62 -12.73
N ASP A 532 -9.32 -2.21 -11.63
CA ASP A 532 -8.55 -3.06 -10.73
C ASP A 532 -8.03 -4.32 -11.44
N TYR A 533 -8.87 -4.97 -12.26
CA TYR A 533 -8.44 -6.10 -13.08
C TYR A 533 -7.30 -5.73 -14.04
N ILE A 534 -7.45 -4.62 -14.79
CA ILE A 534 -6.41 -4.14 -15.71
C ILE A 534 -5.09 -3.90 -14.96
N ARG A 535 -5.15 -3.24 -13.81
CA ARG A 535 -3.96 -2.98 -12.98
C ARG A 535 -3.29 -4.27 -12.50
N ASP A 536 -4.07 -5.22 -12.01
CA ASP A 536 -3.55 -6.46 -11.45
C ASP A 536 -2.93 -7.35 -12.55
N GLU A 537 -3.55 -7.43 -13.73
CA GLU A 537 -2.99 -8.14 -14.90
C GLU A 537 -1.68 -7.52 -15.37
N ILE A 538 -1.59 -6.19 -15.44
CA ILE A 538 -0.33 -5.52 -15.83
C ILE A 538 0.76 -5.81 -14.79
N LYS A 539 0.46 -5.70 -13.48
CA LYS A 539 1.41 -6.01 -12.40
C LYS A 539 1.84 -7.47 -12.44
N LEU A 540 0.90 -8.38 -12.67
CA LEU A 540 1.18 -9.81 -12.82
C LEU A 540 2.09 -10.08 -13.99
N PHE A 541 1.82 -9.47 -15.15
CA PHE A 541 2.66 -9.61 -16.35
C PHE A 541 4.09 -9.17 -16.07
N VAL A 542 4.27 -7.96 -15.53
CA VAL A 542 5.60 -7.42 -15.21
C VAL A 542 6.32 -8.30 -14.18
N LYS A 543 5.61 -8.77 -13.15
CA LYS A 543 6.18 -9.66 -12.13
C LYS A 543 6.62 -11.01 -12.70
N THR A 544 5.79 -11.61 -13.55
CA THR A 544 6.04 -12.95 -14.09
C THR A 544 7.12 -12.97 -15.16
N THR A 545 7.14 -11.95 -16.02
CA THR A 545 8.08 -11.90 -17.16
C THR A 545 9.37 -11.15 -16.86
N GLY A 546 9.35 -10.26 -15.85
CA GLY A 546 10.43 -9.29 -15.58
C GLY A 546 10.57 -8.22 -16.67
N ARG A 547 9.65 -8.15 -17.63
CA ARG A 547 9.70 -7.27 -18.80
C ARG A 547 8.61 -6.21 -18.74
N THR A 548 8.87 -5.04 -19.32
CA THR A 548 7.94 -3.90 -19.35
C THR A 548 7.23 -3.89 -20.72
N PRO A 549 5.91 -4.16 -20.79
CA PRO A 549 5.16 -4.16 -22.05
C PRO A 549 4.74 -2.75 -22.46
N VAL A 550 4.45 -2.56 -23.76
CA VAL A 550 3.54 -1.50 -24.21
C VAL A 550 2.12 -1.93 -23.90
N VAL A 551 1.35 -1.13 -23.16
CA VAL A 551 -0.02 -1.45 -22.80
C VAL A 551 -1.00 -0.74 -23.73
N VAL A 552 -1.97 -1.48 -24.28
CA VAL A 552 -3.05 -0.92 -25.10
C VAL A 552 -4.39 -1.26 -24.47
N ILE A 553 -5.28 -0.25 -24.34
CA ILE A 553 -6.62 -0.41 -23.77
C ILE A 553 -7.66 0.07 -24.78
N ASP A 554 -8.54 -0.82 -25.22
CA ASP A 554 -9.57 -0.55 -26.23
C ASP A 554 -10.96 -0.91 -25.67
N TYR A 555 -11.75 0.06 -25.14
CA TYR A 555 -11.54 1.48 -25.03
C TYR A 555 -11.94 2.04 -23.64
N LEU A 556 -11.52 3.26 -23.36
CA LEU A 556 -11.57 3.92 -22.05
C LEU A 556 -12.98 3.98 -21.42
N GLN A 557 -14.00 4.31 -22.20
CA GLN A 557 -15.36 4.53 -21.71
C GLN A 557 -16.07 3.24 -21.26
N ASN A 558 -15.54 2.07 -21.63
CA ASN A 558 -16.07 0.77 -21.24
C ASN A 558 -15.34 0.16 -20.03
N ILE A 559 -14.38 0.87 -19.45
CA ILE A 559 -13.75 0.44 -18.21
C ILE A 559 -14.71 0.69 -17.06
N ASP A 560 -15.08 -0.36 -16.34
CA ASP A 560 -15.89 -0.25 -15.14
C ASP A 560 -15.06 0.04 -13.89
N THR A 561 -15.71 0.60 -12.90
CA THR A 561 -15.16 0.87 -11.58
C THR A 561 -16.02 0.18 -10.53
N ASP A 562 -15.42 -0.19 -9.40
CA ASP A 562 -16.13 -0.86 -8.29
C ASP A 562 -17.26 0.00 -7.67
N ASP A 563 -17.25 1.31 -7.91
CA ASP A 563 -18.30 2.20 -7.40
C ASP A 563 -19.42 2.38 -8.41
N VAL A 564 -20.51 1.66 -8.19
CA VAL A 564 -21.74 1.67 -9.02
C VAL A 564 -22.41 3.05 -9.09
N ARG A 565 -22.06 3.98 -8.17
CA ARG A 565 -22.69 5.32 -8.11
C ARG A 565 -22.03 6.33 -9.05
N MET A 566 -20.88 6.02 -9.61
CA MET A 566 -20.15 6.91 -10.50
C MET A 566 -20.87 7.04 -11.84
N ASN A 567 -21.03 8.27 -12.31
CA ASN A 567 -21.45 8.54 -13.69
C ASN A 567 -20.29 8.30 -14.67
N ASP A 568 -20.60 8.23 -15.98
CA ASP A 568 -19.60 7.92 -17.02
C ASP A 568 -18.40 8.87 -16.99
N LYS A 569 -18.62 10.17 -16.72
CA LYS A 569 -17.55 11.15 -16.59
C LYS A 569 -16.61 10.83 -15.42
N GLN A 570 -17.17 10.54 -14.25
CA GLN A 570 -16.39 10.20 -13.06
C GLN A 570 -15.60 8.91 -13.26
N LYS A 571 -16.15 7.91 -13.96
CA LYS A 571 -15.46 6.68 -14.34
C LYS A 571 -14.24 6.97 -15.21
N VAL A 572 -14.42 7.79 -16.26
CA VAL A 572 -13.32 8.20 -17.16
C VAL A 572 -12.27 9.00 -16.41
N ASP A 573 -12.67 9.94 -15.56
CA ASP A 573 -11.75 10.76 -14.76
C ASP A 573 -10.89 9.90 -13.81
N LYS A 574 -11.51 8.91 -13.16
CA LYS A 574 -10.81 7.97 -12.28
C LYS A 574 -9.85 7.08 -13.09
N SER A 575 -10.33 6.49 -14.19
CA SER A 575 -9.56 5.60 -15.03
C SER A 575 -8.31 6.30 -15.60
N MET A 576 -8.47 7.50 -16.15
CA MET A 576 -7.33 8.27 -16.68
C MET A 576 -6.28 8.56 -15.63
N ARG A 577 -6.70 8.95 -14.42
CA ARG A 577 -5.77 9.24 -13.31
C ARG A 577 -5.00 8.00 -12.86
N GLU A 578 -5.69 6.90 -12.63
CA GLU A 578 -5.08 5.65 -12.15
C GLU A 578 -4.19 5.01 -13.22
N LEU A 579 -4.59 5.01 -14.50
CA LEU A 579 -3.75 4.53 -15.59
C LEU A 579 -2.47 5.38 -15.73
N LYS A 580 -2.55 6.69 -15.54
CA LYS A 580 -1.36 7.56 -15.53
C LYS A 580 -0.43 7.28 -14.35
N ILE A 581 -0.99 7.03 -13.17
CA ILE A 581 -0.20 6.62 -11.99
C ILE A 581 0.50 5.30 -12.28
N LEU A 582 -0.22 4.30 -12.80
CA LEU A 582 0.31 2.98 -13.14
C LEU A 582 1.43 3.04 -14.19
N ALA A 583 1.25 3.87 -15.24
CA ALA A 583 2.27 4.09 -16.26
C ALA A 583 3.58 4.61 -15.65
N ARG A 584 3.49 5.54 -14.67
CA ARG A 584 4.66 6.08 -13.96
C ARG A 584 5.26 5.10 -12.97
N GLU A 585 4.43 4.36 -12.23
CA GLU A 585 4.86 3.37 -11.23
C GLU A 585 5.69 2.27 -11.89
N LEU A 586 5.19 1.71 -12.98
CA LEU A 586 5.81 0.60 -13.69
C LEU A 586 6.76 1.04 -14.83
N THR A 587 6.87 2.34 -15.08
CA THR A 587 7.74 2.91 -16.14
C THR A 587 7.36 2.43 -17.54
N LEU A 588 6.07 2.26 -17.83
CA LEU A 588 5.61 1.71 -19.10
C LEU A 588 4.87 2.74 -19.98
N PRO A 589 4.94 2.62 -21.32
CA PRO A 589 4.11 3.41 -22.22
C PRO A 589 2.71 2.80 -22.34
N MET A 590 1.69 3.67 -22.38
CA MET A 590 0.29 3.25 -22.54
C MET A 590 -0.38 3.95 -23.70
N ILE A 591 -1.20 3.20 -24.45
CA ILE A 591 -2.12 3.71 -25.46
C ILE A 591 -3.54 3.40 -25.00
N VAL A 592 -4.40 4.41 -24.98
CA VAL A 592 -5.80 4.29 -24.59
C VAL A 592 -6.67 4.84 -25.69
N ILE A 593 -7.65 4.06 -26.16
CA ILE A 593 -8.59 4.49 -27.17
C ILE A 593 -9.74 5.25 -26.51
N SER A 594 -10.13 6.36 -27.11
CA SER A 594 -11.29 7.17 -26.67
C SER A 594 -12.29 7.39 -27.81
N SER A 595 -13.56 7.46 -27.46
CA SER A 595 -14.64 7.85 -28.38
C SER A 595 -14.80 9.36 -28.42
N VAL A 596 -15.42 9.86 -29.51
CA VAL A 596 -15.75 11.28 -29.69
C VAL A 596 -17.25 11.52 -29.73
N ASN A 597 -17.66 12.76 -29.51
CA ASN A 597 -19.05 13.19 -29.56
C ASN A 597 -19.59 13.14 -30.98
N ARG A 598 -20.84 12.66 -31.17
CA ARG A 598 -21.45 12.49 -32.50
C ARG A 598 -21.62 13.83 -33.28
N GLY A 599 -21.75 14.94 -32.57
CA GLY A 599 -21.86 16.27 -33.18
C GLY A 599 -20.59 16.76 -33.89
N SER A 600 -19.46 16.13 -33.70
CA SER A 600 -18.16 16.56 -34.25
C SER A 600 -17.75 15.84 -35.54
N TYR A 601 -18.56 14.98 -36.09
CA TYR A 601 -18.18 14.07 -37.21
C TYR A 601 -17.88 14.77 -38.54
N THR A 602 -18.47 15.94 -38.78
CA THR A 602 -18.26 16.68 -40.03
C THR A 602 -17.33 17.87 -39.90
N SER A 603 -16.57 17.92 -38.81
CA SER A 603 -15.56 18.95 -38.54
C SER A 603 -14.28 18.31 -37.99
N ARG A 604 -13.17 19.00 -38.17
CA ARG A 604 -11.89 18.56 -37.61
C ARG A 604 -12.00 18.45 -36.08
N LEU A 605 -11.51 17.34 -35.54
CA LEU A 605 -11.60 17.04 -34.11
C LEU A 605 -10.69 17.97 -33.29
N THR A 606 -11.21 18.42 -32.18
CA THR A 606 -10.52 19.24 -31.16
C THR A 606 -10.71 18.60 -29.80
N PHE A 607 -10.15 19.15 -28.74
CA PHE A 607 -10.39 18.66 -27.37
C PHE A 607 -11.88 18.61 -27.02
N SER A 608 -12.67 19.61 -27.42
CA SER A 608 -14.11 19.65 -27.16
C SER A 608 -14.89 18.53 -27.87
N SER A 609 -14.28 17.92 -28.88
CA SER A 609 -14.86 16.77 -29.60
C SER A 609 -14.73 15.46 -28.85
N LEU A 610 -13.80 15.35 -27.90
CA LEU A 610 -13.62 14.13 -27.11
C LEU A 610 -14.76 13.99 -26.10
N LYS A 611 -15.28 12.77 -25.97
CA LYS A 611 -16.27 12.43 -24.95
C LYS A 611 -15.59 12.48 -23.58
N GLU A 612 -16.16 13.21 -22.62
CA GLU A 612 -15.59 13.43 -21.28
C GLU A 612 -14.21 14.12 -21.31
N SER A 613 -14.05 15.16 -22.14
CA SER A 613 -12.78 15.76 -22.58
C SER A 613 -11.86 16.32 -21.48
N GLY A 614 -12.42 16.79 -20.36
CA GLY A 614 -11.63 17.53 -19.37
C GLY A 614 -10.47 16.71 -18.78
N SER A 615 -10.74 15.49 -18.30
CA SER A 615 -9.68 14.65 -17.71
C SER A 615 -8.67 14.14 -18.74
N ILE A 616 -9.11 13.89 -19.98
CA ILE A 616 -8.20 13.47 -21.06
C ILE A 616 -7.23 14.60 -21.36
N GLU A 617 -7.73 15.83 -21.51
CA GLU A 617 -6.91 17.01 -21.78
C GLU A 617 -5.83 17.24 -20.69
N PHE A 618 -6.21 17.11 -19.40
CA PHE A 618 -5.28 17.39 -18.31
C PHE A 618 -4.33 16.22 -18.02
N THR A 619 -4.79 14.96 -18.12
CA THR A 619 -4.06 13.79 -17.65
C THR A 619 -3.18 13.14 -18.72
N ALA A 620 -3.65 13.05 -19.98
CA ALA A 620 -2.87 12.46 -21.06
C ALA A 620 -1.57 13.24 -21.33
N ASP A 621 -0.51 12.55 -21.71
CA ASP A 621 0.73 13.17 -22.18
C ASP A 621 0.65 13.50 -23.67
N ASN A 622 0.06 12.58 -24.45
CA ASN A 622 -0.17 12.75 -25.88
C ASN A 622 -1.65 12.51 -26.19
N VAL A 623 -2.19 13.29 -27.10
CA VAL A 623 -3.55 13.11 -27.64
C VAL A 623 -3.50 13.18 -29.14
N ILE A 624 -3.91 12.11 -29.80
CA ILE A 624 -3.94 11.93 -31.25
C ILE A 624 -5.39 11.86 -31.68
N ALA A 625 -5.81 12.77 -32.57
CA ALA A 625 -7.13 12.77 -33.16
C ALA A 625 -7.05 12.28 -34.62
N LEU A 626 -7.83 11.24 -34.98
CA LEU A 626 -7.89 10.75 -36.35
C LEU A 626 -9.04 11.43 -37.09
N ASN A 627 -8.70 12.10 -38.17
CA ASN A 627 -9.60 12.77 -39.08
C ASN A 627 -9.47 12.20 -40.51
N LEU A 628 -10.54 12.24 -41.30
CA LEU A 628 -10.40 12.08 -42.75
C LEU A 628 -9.58 13.25 -43.30
N SER A 629 -8.60 13.03 -44.19
CA SER A 629 -7.78 14.14 -44.71
C SER A 629 -8.58 15.19 -45.43
N ALA A 630 -9.74 14.85 -46.02
CA ALA A 630 -10.68 15.75 -46.65
C ALA A 630 -11.63 16.50 -45.65
N ILE A 631 -11.41 16.41 -44.34
CA ILE A 631 -12.37 16.94 -43.35
C ILE A 631 -12.57 18.44 -43.43
N ASP A 632 -11.54 19.20 -43.76
CA ASP A 632 -11.61 20.65 -43.88
C ASP A 632 -12.40 21.07 -45.13
N GLU A 633 -12.24 20.35 -46.25
CA GLU A 633 -13.04 20.54 -47.47
C GLU A 633 -14.53 20.24 -47.18
N ILE A 634 -14.79 19.15 -46.44
CA ILE A 634 -16.15 18.75 -46.04
C ILE A 634 -16.77 19.81 -45.13
N SER A 635 -16.03 20.30 -44.13
CA SER A 635 -16.55 21.28 -43.19
C SER A 635 -16.94 22.61 -43.82
N ASN A 636 -16.27 22.97 -44.90
CA ASN A 636 -16.47 24.21 -45.65
C ASN A 636 -17.65 24.14 -46.63
N LEU A 637 -18.28 22.99 -46.86
CA LEU A 637 -19.46 22.87 -47.69
C LEU A 637 -20.65 23.67 -47.11
N PRO A 638 -21.45 24.31 -47.96
CA PRO A 638 -22.49 25.24 -47.47
C PRO A 638 -23.66 24.55 -46.75
N ASN A 639 -24.00 23.32 -47.16
CA ASN A 639 -25.15 22.62 -46.65
C ASN A 639 -24.80 21.40 -45.80
N GLU A 640 -25.44 21.18 -44.68
CA GLU A 640 -25.26 20.02 -43.83
C GLU A 640 -25.56 18.69 -44.53
N SER A 641 -26.49 18.68 -45.49
CA SER A 641 -26.78 17.52 -46.34
C SER A 641 -25.57 17.14 -47.19
N ASP A 642 -24.92 18.13 -47.82
CA ASP A 642 -23.76 17.93 -48.68
C ASP A 642 -22.54 17.51 -47.89
N LYS A 643 -22.34 18.10 -46.71
CA LYS A 643 -21.29 17.66 -45.75
C LYS A 643 -21.43 16.19 -45.43
N LYS A 644 -22.64 15.77 -45.00
CA LYS A 644 -22.91 14.37 -44.68
C LYS A 644 -22.71 13.43 -45.86
N LYS A 645 -23.17 13.80 -47.03
CA LYS A 645 -23.02 13.01 -48.26
C LYS A 645 -21.55 12.84 -48.62
N LYS A 646 -20.79 13.95 -48.67
CA LYS A 646 -19.34 13.93 -48.99
C LYS A 646 -18.57 13.18 -47.95
N TYR A 647 -18.88 13.32 -46.66
CA TYR A 647 -18.29 12.59 -45.58
C TYR A 647 -18.47 11.08 -45.74
N GLN A 648 -19.68 10.62 -46.05
CA GLN A 648 -19.94 9.17 -46.29
C GLN A 648 -19.26 8.65 -47.53
N GLU A 649 -19.13 9.42 -48.60
CA GLU A 649 -18.39 9.07 -49.80
C GLU A 649 -16.91 8.82 -49.47
N VAL A 650 -16.23 9.78 -48.78
CA VAL A 650 -14.81 9.65 -48.43
C VAL A 650 -14.62 8.53 -47.40
N LYS A 651 -15.49 8.40 -46.43
CA LYS A 651 -15.49 7.31 -45.46
C LYS A 651 -15.74 5.95 -46.07
N GLY A 652 -16.47 5.87 -47.17
CA GLY A 652 -16.74 4.64 -47.93
C GLY A 652 -15.60 4.20 -48.86
N ALA A 653 -14.55 5.00 -49.01
CA ALA A 653 -13.41 4.67 -49.89
C ALA A 653 -12.68 3.41 -49.44
N GLN A 654 -12.20 2.64 -50.39
CA GLN A 654 -11.44 1.41 -50.13
C GLN A 654 -10.07 1.67 -49.48
N ILE A 655 -9.44 2.79 -49.83
CA ILE A 655 -8.25 3.32 -49.18
C ILE A 655 -8.66 4.72 -48.66
N ARG A 656 -8.50 4.96 -47.40
CA ARG A 656 -8.83 6.22 -46.76
C ARG A 656 -7.56 6.95 -46.36
N GLU A 657 -7.47 8.21 -46.73
CA GLU A 657 -6.43 9.08 -46.21
C GLU A 657 -6.86 9.63 -44.84
N ILE A 658 -6.01 9.46 -43.87
CA ILE A 658 -6.26 9.81 -42.47
C ILE A 658 -5.19 10.79 -41.99
N ASP A 659 -5.64 11.88 -41.46
CA ASP A 659 -4.83 12.82 -40.71
C ASP A 659 -4.81 12.40 -39.23
N ALA A 660 -3.65 12.03 -38.72
CA ALA A 660 -3.45 11.85 -37.28
C ALA A 660 -2.89 13.15 -36.69
N ASP A 661 -3.82 13.97 -36.18
CA ASP A 661 -3.49 15.28 -35.62
C ASP A 661 -3.04 15.16 -34.18
N ILE A 662 -1.89 15.74 -33.85
CA ILE A 662 -1.34 15.81 -32.51
C ILE A 662 -1.97 17.01 -31.79
N LEU A 663 -3.08 16.76 -31.04
CA LEU A 663 -3.75 17.80 -30.26
C LEU A 663 -2.95 18.19 -29.01
N LYS A 664 -2.23 17.22 -28.44
CA LYS A 664 -1.35 17.40 -27.28
C LYS A 664 -0.14 16.53 -27.37
N GLN A 665 1.01 17.10 -27.03
CA GLN A 665 2.26 16.38 -26.79
C GLN A 665 3.04 17.12 -25.72
N ARG A 666 3.24 16.49 -24.56
CA ARG A 666 3.86 17.17 -23.41
C ARG A 666 5.33 17.52 -23.64
N ASN A 667 6.03 16.68 -24.40
CA ASN A 667 7.48 16.78 -24.62
C ASN A 667 7.82 17.00 -26.10
N GLY A 668 6.90 17.50 -26.92
CA GLY A 668 7.10 17.70 -28.36
C GLY A 668 6.18 18.78 -28.94
N ASP A 669 6.08 18.82 -30.27
CA ASP A 669 5.31 19.82 -30.98
C ASP A 669 3.81 19.48 -31.00
N ILE A 670 2.96 20.49 -30.96
CA ILE A 670 1.51 20.38 -31.06
C ILE A 670 1.02 20.99 -32.37
N GLY A 671 -0.16 20.56 -32.84
CA GLY A 671 -0.73 21.04 -34.08
C GLY A 671 -0.07 20.51 -35.35
N VAL A 672 0.79 19.49 -35.21
CA VAL A 672 1.40 18.76 -36.33
C VAL A 672 0.54 17.55 -36.68
N THR A 673 0.59 17.14 -37.96
CA THR A 673 -0.24 16.08 -38.51
C THR A 673 0.61 15.00 -39.15
N ALA A 674 0.36 13.74 -38.79
CA ALA A 674 0.90 12.58 -39.52
C ALA A 674 -0.09 12.11 -40.59
N LYS A 675 0.35 11.99 -41.82
CA LYS A 675 -0.46 11.49 -42.95
C LYS A 675 -0.40 9.98 -43.04
N LEU A 676 -1.54 9.32 -42.95
CA LEU A 676 -1.66 7.87 -42.95
C LEU A 676 -2.65 7.40 -44.03
N ALA A 677 -2.42 6.22 -44.56
CA ALA A 677 -3.39 5.48 -45.38
C ALA A 677 -4.00 4.34 -44.54
N PHE A 678 -5.32 4.25 -44.55
CA PHE A 678 -6.08 3.18 -43.90
C PHE A 678 -6.79 2.31 -44.96
N VAL A 679 -6.55 1.00 -44.93
CA VAL A 679 -7.22 0.00 -45.77
C VAL A 679 -8.16 -0.83 -44.89
N PRO A 680 -9.45 -0.44 -44.78
CA PRO A 680 -10.38 -1.05 -43.83
C PRO A 680 -10.60 -2.55 -44.04
N ALA A 681 -10.67 -2.98 -45.29
CA ALA A 681 -10.93 -4.38 -45.66
C ALA A 681 -9.88 -5.34 -45.06
N PHE A 682 -8.64 -4.89 -44.93
CA PHE A 682 -7.51 -5.69 -44.46
C PHE A 682 -6.96 -5.24 -43.13
N ASN A 683 -7.67 -4.37 -42.39
CA ASN A 683 -7.28 -3.86 -41.09
C ASN A 683 -5.83 -3.34 -41.05
N TYR A 684 -5.46 -2.55 -42.06
CA TYR A 684 -4.08 -2.13 -42.29
C TYR A 684 -3.93 -0.60 -42.32
N TYR A 685 -2.97 -0.11 -41.58
CA TYR A 685 -2.49 1.26 -41.62
C TYR A 685 -1.06 1.33 -42.12
N THR A 686 -0.73 2.38 -42.87
CA THR A 686 0.63 2.70 -43.30
C THR A 686 0.83 4.21 -43.35
N SER A 687 2.08 4.67 -43.33
CA SER A 687 2.41 6.09 -43.59
C SER A 687 2.24 6.41 -45.11
N LEU A 688 1.81 7.63 -45.38
CA LEU A 688 1.76 8.20 -46.73
C LEU A 688 3.07 8.89 -47.06
#